data_dcc01799347198fd358f4c878bad0a12
#
_entry.id   dcc01799347198fd358f4c878bad0a12
#
_cell.length_a   1.000
_cell.length_b   1.000
_cell.length_c   1.000
_cell.angle_alpha   90.00
_cell.angle_beta   90.00
_cell.angle_gamma   90.00
#
_symmetry.space_group_name_H-M   'P 1'
#
loop_
_entity.id
_entity.type
_entity.pdbx_description
1 polymer ?
#
loop_
_entity_poly.entity_id
_entity_poly.type
_entity_poly.pdbx_seq_one_letter_code
_entity_poly.pdbx_strand_id
1 'polypeptide(L)'
;MDIGINAKKVCLFLAASSCSFYAFAQESAVNGSVKDVSGEPLIGVTVQVKNSSLGTITDVDGNFRLPNVKSGQTLVFSYVGYKTVEVTLKKNLNALVEVVLNEDAEVLDEVVVIGYGTVNKRDLTGSVASIKGEDLISVPVTSVSEALTGKLAGVNVTTTDGSPDGDVNIRIRGGGSLSQDNSPLYIVDGFPVSSISDISPTEIESIDVLKDASSTAIYGARGANGVVIITTKSGFEGKTQVDFGASYTFKKATKLTKVLSPYDFVYYNYEINGEGNYGVFEDLDIYKSISGTDYQDEIFGRTGNQLQYNVNISGGTKQLKYNVNYSHSDEESIMLGSGYRKDNINAKINSELSKWVSMDFQTRLSYAVTDGLSSGSDSNESNATNSIVTNAVRFRPVQYLNSSDDNSDDTDESSSIQLATPLERLLATYKQKRSFRQNYNIGLNWKPFKNITIRSEFGYGWRMDDTNQAWGSDATRNSNLAYNGQPQAAITSDDTRNWRNANTITYDNKKLFSGRDRINVLLGHEASSSQEKTVTNTYVNFPSQMEPGEVLAQLGTGELYAAESDIAAKETMLSFFGRVNYTLMDKYLFTVTTRADGSSKFTKNNRWGFFPSAAVAWRVSDEPFMQSASRWLSSLKLRLSYGTAGNNRISSGLTSTTYTLSGTSGKYPYFGESRATMLEHGTYLYNPDLKWETTITRNLGIDYGFLDNRISGTLDFYWNTTRDLLMRTEVPSMSGYSYQYQNFGQTSNKGVELTLRTVLADTKKFGLNFNFNIAYNKNNIDKLNNQNSWQSSNWGGSIISQYEDYYIHEGGSLGEIWGYKTNGFYTAYDPITNPTGELILADDGRTWTLKDGVKDNSATLTGGSYYPGGLKVECDEDGNPIKQKLGNTIAPVVGGFSFDGHVGNFDFSVFMNYSIGNKLINGTKLATSFNAGSNGAYNLNEDFTLSNRYTWIDPVNGLNLGKINSSTTVELYGGEQGLINRLNELNANAKIWNPAGVTTMQLIDYATTVP
;
A
#
# COMPACT_ATOMS: atom_id res chain seq x y z
N MET A 1 -21.26 -22.09 -31.59
CA MET A 1 -22.66 -21.71 -31.90
C MET A 1 -22.67 -20.22 -32.12
N ASP A 2 -22.61 -19.82 -33.38
CA ASP A 2 -22.64 -18.42 -33.78
C ASP A 2 -24.05 -17.87 -33.63
N ILE A 3 -24.19 -16.78 -32.89
CA ILE A 3 -25.41 -15.96 -32.93
C ILE A 3 -24.98 -14.58 -33.46
N GLY A 4 -25.04 -14.44 -34.79
CA GLY A 4 -24.92 -13.16 -35.45
C GLY A 4 -26.19 -12.32 -35.26
N ILE A 5 -26.09 -11.20 -34.54
CA ILE A 5 -27.15 -10.22 -34.43
C ILE A 5 -26.99 -9.15 -35.53
N ASN A 6 -27.95 -9.13 -36.42
CA ASN A 6 -28.02 -8.31 -37.62
C ASN A 6 -28.40 -6.85 -37.29
N ALA A 7 -27.42 -5.95 -37.39
CA ALA A 7 -27.53 -4.51 -37.08
C ALA A 7 -28.44 -3.67 -38.01
N LYS A 8 -29.25 -4.28 -38.90
CA LYS A 8 -30.09 -3.56 -39.87
C LYS A 8 -31.56 -3.39 -39.49
N LYS A 9 -32.01 -3.82 -38.34
CA LYS A 9 -33.42 -3.70 -37.93
C LYS A 9 -33.72 -2.66 -36.83
N VAL A 10 -32.75 -1.94 -36.34
CA VAL A 10 -32.94 -0.91 -35.28
C VAL A 10 -33.12 0.51 -35.85
N CYS A 11 -32.75 0.76 -37.10
CA CYS A 11 -32.85 2.11 -37.71
C CYS A 11 -34.20 2.46 -38.33
N LEU A 12 -35.25 1.60 -38.25
CA LEU A 12 -36.51 1.86 -38.93
C LEU A 12 -37.68 2.26 -38.01
N PHE A 13 -37.45 2.52 -36.72
CA PHE A 13 -38.54 2.89 -35.79
C PHE A 13 -38.53 4.35 -35.32
N LEU A 14 -37.66 5.20 -35.86
CA LEU A 14 -37.51 6.62 -35.42
C LEU A 14 -37.93 7.65 -36.48
N ALA A 15 -38.62 7.26 -37.55
CA ALA A 15 -38.96 8.18 -38.62
C ALA A 15 -40.48 8.31 -38.91
N ALA A 16 -41.34 8.12 -37.91
CA ALA A 16 -42.79 8.32 -38.15
C ALA A 16 -43.49 8.91 -36.92
N SER A 17 -43.26 10.18 -36.61
CA SER A 17 -44.20 11.00 -35.81
C SER A 17 -43.80 12.47 -35.84
N SER A 18 -43.95 13.12 -36.96
CA SER A 18 -43.94 14.58 -37.01
C SER A 18 -44.91 15.05 -38.10
N CYS A 19 -46.16 15.29 -37.70
CA CYS A 19 -47.10 16.23 -38.34
C CYS A 19 -48.42 16.20 -37.57
N SER A 20 -48.72 17.25 -36.78
CA SER A 20 -50.07 17.79 -36.71
C SER A 20 -50.21 18.97 -35.73
N PHE A 21 -50.64 20.06 -36.32
CA PHE A 21 -51.46 21.16 -35.78
C PHE A 21 -50.81 22.25 -34.92
N TYR A 22 -50.56 23.37 -35.55
CA TYR A 22 -50.55 24.73 -34.96
C TYR A 22 -51.95 25.20 -34.69
N ALA A 23 -52.26 25.47 -33.44
CA ALA A 23 -53.32 26.38 -33.01
C ALA A 23 -52.66 27.54 -32.21
N PHE A 24 -52.68 28.73 -32.75
CA PHE A 24 -52.20 29.95 -32.08
C PHE A 24 -53.16 30.31 -30.97
N ALA A 25 -52.76 30.07 -29.69
CA ALA A 25 -53.26 30.81 -28.56
C ALA A 25 -52.15 31.80 -28.18
N GLN A 26 -52.46 33.09 -28.06
CA GLN A 26 -51.54 34.14 -27.66
C GLN A 26 -51.26 33.97 -26.16
N GLU A 27 -50.28 33.15 -25.81
CA GLU A 27 -49.84 32.90 -24.46
C GLU A 27 -48.91 34.03 -24.04
N SER A 28 -49.21 34.66 -22.88
CA SER A 28 -48.30 35.61 -22.24
C SER A 28 -47.09 34.85 -21.69
N ALA A 29 -45.98 34.83 -22.39
CA ALA A 29 -44.75 34.19 -21.98
C ALA A 29 -43.74 35.26 -21.57
N VAL A 30 -43.01 35.00 -20.50
CA VAL A 30 -41.84 35.82 -20.09
C VAL A 30 -40.61 35.15 -20.65
N ASN A 31 -39.78 35.94 -21.33
CA ASN A 31 -38.49 35.52 -21.83
C ASN A 31 -37.40 36.28 -21.04
N GLY A 32 -36.26 35.62 -20.84
CA GLY A 32 -35.14 36.25 -20.14
C GLY A 32 -33.86 35.46 -20.34
N SER A 33 -32.78 36.00 -19.76
CA SER A 33 -31.49 35.34 -19.71
C SER A 33 -30.91 35.40 -18.31
N VAL A 34 -30.20 34.36 -17.92
CA VAL A 34 -29.50 34.27 -16.63
C VAL A 34 -28.01 34.12 -16.90
N LYS A 35 -27.23 34.97 -16.24
CA LYS A 35 -25.79 35.04 -16.35
C LYS A 35 -25.16 35.04 -14.95
N ASP A 36 -23.91 34.71 -14.88
CA ASP A 36 -23.12 34.95 -13.66
C ASP A 36 -22.62 36.41 -13.58
N VAL A 37 -21.93 36.77 -12.50
CA VAL A 37 -21.32 38.11 -12.32
C VAL A 37 -20.23 38.38 -13.37
N SER A 38 -19.72 37.37 -14.03
CA SER A 38 -18.70 37.44 -15.07
C SER A 38 -19.34 37.68 -16.44
N GLY A 39 -20.68 37.58 -16.56
CA GLY A 39 -21.43 37.69 -17.80
C GLY A 39 -21.53 36.39 -18.62
N GLU A 40 -21.10 35.26 -18.04
CA GLU A 40 -21.21 33.95 -18.69
C GLU A 40 -22.63 33.39 -18.53
N PRO A 41 -23.26 32.85 -19.61
CA PRO A 41 -24.60 32.33 -19.54
C PRO A 41 -24.66 31.06 -18.67
N LEU A 42 -25.63 31.00 -17.75
CA LEU A 42 -25.81 29.85 -16.86
C LEU A 42 -26.88 28.90 -17.42
N ILE A 43 -26.43 27.73 -17.85
CA ILE A 43 -27.30 26.63 -18.32
C ILE A 43 -27.90 25.86 -17.13
N GLY A 44 -29.18 25.46 -17.24
CA GLY A 44 -29.85 24.61 -16.26
C GLY A 44 -30.32 25.32 -15.00
N VAL A 45 -30.30 26.66 -14.97
CA VAL A 45 -30.90 27.45 -13.87
C VAL A 45 -32.40 27.19 -13.79
N THR A 46 -32.88 26.78 -12.63
CA THR A 46 -34.30 26.59 -12.37
C THR A 46 -34.96 27.95 -12.23
N VAL A 47 -35.96 28.26 -13.09
CA VAL A 47 -36.77 29.46 -13.05
C VAL A 47 -38.20 29.06 -12.69
N GLN A 48 -38.66 29.40 -11.48
CA GLN A 48 -39.96 28.94 -10.96
C GLN A 48 -40.80 30.12 -10.47
N VAL A 49 -42.09 30.09 -10.68
CA VAL A 49 -43.02 31.08 -10.05
C VAL A 49 -43.15 30.73 -8.57
N LYS A 50 -42.90 31.74 -7.70
CA LYS A 50 -42.96 31.56 -6.26
C LYS A 50 -44.30 30.99 -5.79
N ASN A 51 -44.24 29.93 -4.99
CA ASN A 51 -45.40 29.18 -4.48
C ASN A 51 -46.26 28.49 -5.58
N SER A 52 -45.68 28.17 -6.75
CA SER A 52 -46.36 27.48 -7.84
C SER A 52 -45.51 26.33 -8.37
N SER A 53 -46.10 25.35 -9.01
CA SER A 53 -45.40 24.30 -9.74
C SER A 53 -45.00 24.71 -11.17
N LEU A 54 -45.30 25.95 -11.57
CA LEU A 54 -44.97 26.48 -12.88
C LEU A 54 -43.52 26.92 -12.92
N GLY A 55 -42.72 26.29 -13.75
CA GLY A 55 -41.28 26.56 -13.89
C GLY A 55 -40.71 26.10 -15.22
N THR A 56 -39.48 26.53 -15.48
CA THR A 56 -38.64 26.14 -16.66
C THR A 56 -37.17 26.13 -16.23
N ILE A 57 -36.32 25.70 -17.14
CA ILE A 57 -34.85 25.78 -16.94
C ILE A 57 -34.21 26.58 -18.08
N THR A 58 -33.04 27.19 -17.83
CA THR A 58 -32.30 27.89 -18.87
C THR A 58 -31.65 26.92 -19.85
N ASP A 59 -31.58 27.34 -21.13
CA ASP A 59 -30.89 26.62 -22.22
C ASP A 59 -29.35 26.84 -22.19
N VAL A 60 -28.65 26.33 -23.23
CA VAL A 60 -27.17 26.41 -23.35
C VAL A 60 -26.64 27.85 -23.46
N ASP A 61 -27.46 28.81 -23.88
CA ASP A 61 -27.16 30.24 -23.97
C ASP A 61 -27.67 31.03 -22.76
N GLY A 62 -28.08 30.30 -21.67
CA GLY A 62 -28.62 30.88 -20.45
C GLY A 62 -30.03 31.49 -20.61
N ASN A 63 -30.70 31.31 -21.74
CA ASN A 63 -32.03 31.86 -22.00
C ASN A 63 -33.13 30.96 -21.45
N PHE A 64 -34.22 31.56 -20.99
CA PHE A 64 -35.41 30.85 -20.55
C PHE A 64 -36.68 31.44 -21.17
N ARG A 65 -37.69 30.60 -21.32
CA ARG A 65 -39.06 30.99 -21.68
C ARG A 65 -40.02 30.29 -20.75
N LEU A 66 -40.82 31.10 -20.05
CA LEU A 66 -41.82 30.64 -19.09
C LEU A 66 -43.23 31.13 -19.56
N PRO A 67 -44.07 30.22 -20.10
CA PRO A 67 -45.42 30.55 -20.52
C PRO A 67 -46.37 30.65 -19.33
N ASN A 68 -47.53 31.29 -19.52
CA ASN A 68 -48.63 31.39 -18.52
C ASN A 68 -48.30 32.12 -17.24
N VAL A 69 -47.45 33.13 -17.30
CA VAL A 69 -47.08 33.99 -16.15
C VAL A 69 -47.87 35.28 -16.13
N LYS A 70 -48.29 35.74 -14.95
CA LYS A 70 -49.03 36.96 -14.78
C LYS A 70 -48.19 38.10 -14.22
N SER A 71 -48.50 39.30 -14.64
CA SER A 71 -47.87 40.51 -14.04
C SER A 71 -48.02 40.54 -12.53
N GLY A 72 -46.97 40.94 -11.81
CA GLY A 72 -46.96 40.97 -10.35
C GLY A 72 -46.53 39.66 -9.66
N GLN A 73 -46.34 38.55 -10.41
CA GLN A 73 -45.79 37.34 -9.86
C GLN A 73 -44.28 37.44 -9.69
N THR A 74 -43.74 36.77 -8.67
CA THR A 74 -42.30 36.71 -8.39
C THR A 74 -41.72 35.43 -8.98
N LEU A 75 -40.71 35.58 -9.82
CA LEU A 75 -39.90 34.46 -10.31
C LEU A 75 -38.74 34.19 -9.33
N VAL A 76 -38.51 32.95 -9.02
CA VAL A 76 -37.37 32.47 -8.20
C VAL A 76 -36.37 31.80 -9.11
N PHE A 77 -35.18 32.31 -9.15
CA PHE A 77 -34.05 31.78 -9.91
C PHE A 77 -33.15 31.04 -8.93
N SER A 78 -33.00 29.74 -9.10
CA SER A 78 -32.13 28.90 -8.28
C SER A 78 -31.21 28.03 -9.12
N TYR A 79 -29.95 28.01 -8.73
CA TYR A 79 -28.93 27.21 -9.37
C TYR A 79 -27.94 26.70 -8.32
N VAL A 80 -27.42 25.51 -8.50
CA VAL A 80 -26.47 24.91 -7.57
C VAL A 80 -25.19 25.75 -7.56
N GLY A 81 -24.75 26.19 -6.38
CA GLY A 81 -23.59 27.06 -6.24
C GLY A 81 -23.85 28.55 -6.36
N TYR A 82 -25.11 28.98 -6.54
CA TYR A 82 -25.48 30.41 -6.68
C TYR A 82 -26.56 30.83 -5.67
N LYS A 83 -26.52 32.10 -5.24
CA LYS A 83 -27.57 32.68 -4.38
C LYS A 83 -28.87 32.75 -5.14
N THR A 84 -29.93 32.24 -4.51
CA THR A 84 -31.28 32.32 -5.08
C THR A 84 -31.71 33.79 -5.21
N VAL A 85 -32.13 34.21 -6.39
CA VAL A 85 -32.58 35.55 -6.70
C VAL A 85 -34.09 35.55 -6.94
N GLU A 86 -34.82 36.48 -6.34
CA GLU A 86 -36.23 36.66 -6.57
C GLU A 86 -36.48 37.95 -7.38
N VAL A 87 -37.20 37.83 -8.50
CA VAL A 87 -37.51 38.97 -9.36
C VAL A 87 -39.01 39.07 -9.52
N THR A 88 -39.61 40.20 -9.10
CA THR A 88 -41.05 40.45 -9.29
C THR A 88 -41.31 41.06 -10.66
N LEU A 89 -42.17 40.44 -11.43
CA LEU A 89 -42.50 40.85 -12.80
C LEU A 89 -43.28 42.18 -12.84
N LYS A 90 -42.77 43.10 -13.61
CA LYS A 90 -43.40 44.41 -13.84
C LYS A 90 -44.60 44.28 -14.82
N LYS A 91 -45.44 45.33 -14.95
CA LYS A 91 -46.64 45.32 -15.82
C LYS A 91 -46.39 45.00 -17.30
N ASN A 92 -45.16 45.16 -17.78
CA ASN A 92 -44.79 44.85 -19.16
C ASN A 92 -44.10 43.49 -19.21
N LEU A 93 -44.85 42.42 -19.58
CA LEU A 93 -44.35 41.04 -19.67
C LEU A 93 -43.47 40.79 -20.92
N ASN A 94 -43.45 41.73 -21.88
CA ASN A 94 -42.65 41.61 -23.09
C ASN A 94 -41.21 42.11 -22.93
N ALA A 95 -40.87 42.63 -21.78
CA ALA A 95 -39.46 43.01 -21.47
C ALA A 95 -38.63 41.79 -21.15
N LEU A 96 -37.46 41.74 -21.75
CA LEU A 96 -36.46 40.68 -21.45
C LEU A 96 -36.06 40.79 -19.97
N VAL A 97 -36.18 39.69 -19.24
CA VAL A 97 -35.76 39.62 -17.84
C VAL A 97 -34.30 39.13 -17.76
N GLU A 98 -33.36 40.05 -17.57
CA GLU A 98 -31.95 39.69 -17.34
C GLU A 98 -31.71 39.53 -15.84
N VAL A 99 -31.16 38.41 -15.45
CA VAL A 99 -30.83 38.08 -14.06
C VAL A 99 -29.36 37.69 -13.97
N VAL A 100 -28.69 38.35 -13.02
CA VAL A 100 -27.29 37.99 -12.66
C VAL A 100 -27.37 37.23 -11.34
N LEU A 101 -26.91 36.00 -11.35
CA LEU A 101 -26.73 35.22 -10.16
C LEU A 101 -25.33 35.41 -9.61
N ASN A 102 -25.27 35.78 -8.33
CA ASN A 102 -24.01 35.80 -7.59
C ASN A 102 -23.72 34.40 -7.08
N GLU A 103 -22.47 33.97 -7.23
CA GLU A 103 -22.04 32.74 -6.57
C GLU A 103 -22.34 32.79 -5.08
N ASP A 104 -22.89 31.71 -4.58
CA ASP A 104 -23.09 31.60 -3.13
C ASP A 104 -21.74 31.26 -2.51
N ALA A 105 -21.03 32.27 -2.05
CA ALA A 105 -19.81 32.15 -1.27
C ALA A 105 -20.03 31.50 0.12
N GLU A 106 -21.29 31.17 0.47
CA GLU A 106 -21.51 30.13 1.46
C GLU A 106 -21.01 28.84 0.82
N VAL A 107 -19.79 28.47 1.18
CA VAL A 107 -19.16 27.17 0.92
C VAL A 107 -20.27 26.12 0.87
N LEU A 108 -20.48 25.50 -0.30
CA LEU A 108 -21.27 24.28 -0.41
C LEU A 108 -20.86 23.44 0.78
N ASP A 109 -21.79 23.21 1.72
CA ASP A 109 -21.51 22.49 2.96
C ASP A 109 -20.94 21.14 2.54
N GLU A 110 -19.61 21.02 2.53
CA GLU A 110 -18.90 19.80 2.15
C GLU A 110 -19.44 18.69 3.07
N VAL A 111 -20.16 17.77 2.48
CA VAL A 111 -20.81 16.68 3.19
C VAL A 111 -19.82 15.53 3.30
N VAL A 112 -19.59 15.08 4.52
CA VAL A 112 -18.69 13.98 4.85
C VAL A 112 -19.53 12.77 5.27
N VAL A 113 -19.17 11.59 4.79
CA VAL A 113 -19.79 10.32 5.20
C VAL A 113 -19.18 9.86 6.52
N ILE A 114 -19.98 9.71 7.56
CA ILE A 114 -19.55 9.19 8.86
C ILE A 114 -20.49 8.10 9.32
N GLY A 115 -19.98 6.87 9.37
CA GLY A 115 -20.75 5.71 9.81
C GLY A 115 -21.97 5.47 8.90
N TYR A 116 -23.14 5.43 9.49
CA TYR A 116 -24.41 5.14 8.80
C TYR A 116 -25.16 6.42 8.38
N GLY A 117 -24.43 7.53 8.16
CA GLY A 117 -25.08 8.81 7.79
C GLY A 117 -24.07 9.81 7.23
N THR A 118 -24.61 10.90 6.71
CA THR A 118 -23.84 12.03 6.19
C THR A 118 -23.97 13.22 7.16
N VAL A 119 -22.88 13.95 7.35
CA VAL A 119 -22.83 15.14 8.20
C VAL A 119 -22.08 16.24 7.45
N ASN A 120 -22.55 17.48 7.57
CA ASN A 120 -21.82 18.60 7.01
C ASN A 120 -20.45 18.74 7.70
N LYS A 121 -19.39 18.98 6.97
CA LYS A 121 -18.01 19.16 7.50
C LYS A 121 -17.97 20.22 8.61
N ARG A 122 -18.80 21.25 8.49
CA ARG A 122 -19.01 22.29 9.51
C ARG A 122 -19.47 21.71 10.85
N ASP A 123 -20.29 20.63 10.84
CA ASP A 123 -20.90 20.00 12.01
C ASP A 123 -20.06 18.88 12.61
N LEU A 124 -18.89 18.56 12.01
CA LEU A 124 -18.01 17.51 12.48
C LEU A 124 -17.35 17.87 13.81
N THR A 125 -17.36 16.91 14.75
CA THR A 125 -16.65 16.99 16.04
C THR A 125 -15.33 16.21 16.04
N GLY A 126 -15.17 15.25 15.14
CA GLY A 126 -13.98 14.39 15.01
C GLY A 126 -12.97 14.88 13.97
N SER A 127 -11.80 14.23 13.94
CA SER A 127 -10.75 14.47 12.93
C SER A 127 -11.02 13.63 11.69
N VAL A 128 -11.35 14.29 10.59
CA VAL A 128 -11.62 13.66 9.29
C VAL A 128 -10.85 14.42 8.20
N ALA A 129 -10.16 13.68 7.35
CA ALA A 129 -9.53 14.20 6.16
C ALA A 129 -10.29 13.71 4.92
N SER A 130 -10.63 14.62 4.02
CA SER A 130 -11.42 14.33 2.83
C SER A 130 -10.66 14.74 1.57
N ILE A 131 -10.81 13.95 0.50
CA ILE A 131 -10.32 14.27 -0.83
C ILE A 131 -11.43 13.94 -1.84
N LYS A 132 -11.58 14.79 -2.85
CA LYS A 132 -12.53 14.56 -3.94
C LYS A 132 -11.96 13.63 -5.00
N GLY A 133 -12.82 12.89 -5.70
CA GLY A 133 -12.43 12.01 -6.81
C GLY A 133 -11.67 12.74 -7.92
N GLU A 134 -12.03 13.99 -8.21
CA GLU A 134 -11.36 14.83 -9.21
C GLU A 134 -9.87 15.04 -8.91
N ASP A 135 -9.52 15.21 -7.63
CA ASP A 135 -8.13 15.39 -7.19
C ASP A 135 -7.29 14.09 -7.31
N LEU A 136 -7.96 12.92 -7.38
CA LEU A 136 -7.30 11.61 -7.53
C LEU A 136 -6.94 11.29 -8.98
N ILE A 137 -7.78 11.70 -9.93
CA ILE A 137 -7.63 11.39 -11.37
C ILE A 137 -6.39 12.09 -11.98
N SER A 138 -5.85 13.11 -11.30
CA SER A 138 -4.66 13.84 -11.77
C SER A 138 -3.40 12.98 -11.88
N VAL A 139 -3.38 11.80 -11.25
CA VAL A 139 -2.25 10.86 -11.30
C VAL A 139 -2.69 9.61 -12.09
N PRO A 140 -1.96 9.21 -13.15
CA PRO A 140 -2.32 8.06 -14.00
C PRO A 140 -1.93 6.73 -13.33
N VAL A 141 -2.64 6.38 -12.26
CA VAL A 141 -2.45 5.12 -11.52
C VAL A 141 -3.68 4.22 -11.67
N THR A 142 -3.47 2.92 -11.53
CA THR A 142 -4.52 1.91 -11.64
C THR A 142 -5.32 1.74 -10.35
N SER A 143 -4.72 2.12 -9.23
CA SER A 143 -5.25 1.87 -7.89
C SER A 143 -5.52 3.17 -7.15
N VAL A 144 -6.68 3.23 -6.49
CA VAL A 144 -7.03 4.29 -5.53
C VAL A 144 -6.02 4.43 -4.40
N SER A 145 -5.47 3.30 -3.95
CA SER A 145 -4.49 3.30 -2.87
C SER A 145 -3.24 4.11 -3.24
N GLU A 146 -2.74 3.95 -4.45
CA GLU A 146 -1.58 4.72 -4.95
C GLU A 146 -1.93 6.20 -5.11
N ALA A 147 -3.13 6.50 -5.62
CA ALA A 147 -3.60 7.88 -5.81
C ALA A 147 -3.68 8.69 -4.50
N LEU A 148 -3.75 8.02 -3.34
CA LEU A 148 -3.79 8.65 -2.02
C LEU A 148 -2.41 9.07 -1.49
N THR A 149 -1.30 8.63 -2.12
CA THR A 149 0.06 8.86 -1.63
C THR A 149 0.35 10.35 -1.46
N GLY A 150 0.68 10.78 -0.23
CA GLY A 150 1.03 12.16 0.11
C GLY A 150 -0.11 13.18 0.04
N LYS A 151 -1.35 12.77 -0.28
CA LYS A 151 -2.49 13.69 -0.44
C LYS A 151 -3.18 14.06 0.87
N LEU A 152 -3.09 13.21 1.90
CA LEU A 152 -3.79 13.37 3.16
C LEU A 152 -2.83 13.37 4.36
N ALA A 153 -2.93 14.38 5.23
CA ALA A 153 -2.13 14.45 6.44
C ALA A 153 -2.40 13.25 7.37
N GLY A 154 -1.35 12.63 7.90
CA GLY A 154 -1.43 11.48 8.80
C GLY A 154 -1.80 10.15 8.13
N VAL A 155 -1.86 10.12 6.80
CA VAL A 155 -2.04 8.90 5.99
C VAL A 155 -0.74 8.61 5.27
N ASN A 156 -0.08 7.53 5.67
CA ASN A 156 1.12 7.04 5.02
C ASN A 156 0.75 5.88 4.09
N VAL A 157 1.15 5.99 2.83
CA VAL A 157 0.89 5.01 1.78
C VAL A 157 2.22 4.51 1.25
N THR A 158 2.43 3.21 1.29
CA THR A 158 3.65 2.56 0.78
C THR A 158 3.27 1.40 -0.13
N THR A 159 3.89 1.33 -1.30
CA THR A 159 3.79 0.18 -2.21
C THR A 159 4.79 -0.88 -1.80
N THR A 160 4.41 -2.15 -1.86
CA THR A 160 5.28 -3.26 -1.50
C THR A 160 6.28 -3.57 -2.60
N ASP A 161 5.82 -3.48 -3.85
CA ASP A 161 6.64 -3.70 -5.04
C ASP A 161 6.13 -2.85 -6.21
N GLY A 162 6.77 -2.96 -7.37
CA GLY A 162 6.40 -2.26 -8.60
C GLY A 162 5.52 -3.08 -9.55
N SER A 163 4.99 -4.23 -9.13
CA SER A 163 4.10 -5.03 -9.98
C SER A 163 2.76 -4.36 -10.19
N PRO A 164 2.09 -4.58 -11.33
CA PRO A 164 0.82 -3.93 -11.66
C PRO A 164 -0.33 -4.26 -10.71
N ASP A 165 -0.29 -5.42 -10.04
CA ASP A 165 -1.24 -5.86 -9.02
C ASP A 165 -0.67 -5.76 -7.59
N GLY A 166 0.46 -5.07 -7.43
CA GLY A 166 1.18 -4.95 -6.16
C GLY A 166 0.31 -4.41 -5.02
N ASP A 167 0.51 -4.98 -3.84
CA ASP A 167 -0.20 -4.56 -2.64
C ASP A 167 0.25 -3.17 -2.18
N VAL A 168 -0.71 -2.40 -1.69
CA VAL A 168 -0.48 -1.06 -1.15
C VAL A 168 -0.84 -1.04 0.33
N ASN A 169 0.14 -0.71 1.15
CA ASN A 169 -0.04 -0.58 2.60
C ASN A 169 -0.43 0.86 2.97
N ILE A 170 -1.60 1.01 3.58
CA ILE A 170 -2.06 2.29 4.13
C ILE A 170 -1.98 2.23 5.66
N ARG A 171 -1.35 3.23 6.26
CA ARG A 171 -1.26 3.39 7.72
C ARG A 171 -1.72 4.78 8.13
N ILE A 172 -2.56 4.85 9.17
CA ILE A 172 -3.10 6.12 9.67
C ILE A 172 -2.52 6.36 11.07
N ARG A 173 -1.79 7.47 11.26
CA ARG A 173 -1.18 7.87 12.54
C ARG A 173 -0.24 6.82 13.15
N GLY A 174 0.44 6.04 12.30
CA GLY A 174 1.37 4.98 12.69
C GLY A 174 0.69 3.64 13.01
N GLY A 175 1.49 2.64 13.38
CA GLY A 175 1.01 1.32 13.82
C GLY A 175 0.76 1.28 15.33
N GLY A 176 -0.33 0.65 15.75
CA GLY A 176 -0.65 0.42 17.17
C GLY A 176 -0.21 -0.95 17.66
N SER A 177 -0.35 -1.99 16.85
CA SER A 177 -0.04 -3.38 17.23
C SER A 177 1.36 -3.79 16.77
N LEU A 178 2.02 -4.63 17.56
CA LEU A 178 3.35 -5.20 17.28
C LEU A 178 3.26 -6.44 16.39
N SER A 179 2.21 -7.24 16.53
CA SER A 179 2.10 -8.57 15.90
C SER A 179 0.86 -8.72 15.01
N GLN A 180 -0.06 -7.73 15.03
CA GLN A 180 -1.31 -7.80 14.29
C GLN A 180 -1.34 -6.80 13.13
N ASP A 181 -2.29 -7.00 12.21
CA ASP A 181 -2.49 -6.10 11.07
C ASP A 181 -2.83 -4.67 11.52
N ASN A 182 -2.04 -3.71 11.05
CA ASN A 182 -2.18 -2.28 11.31
C ASN A 182 -2.89 -1.51 10.17
N SER A 183 -3.47 -2.21 9.19
CA SER A 183 -4.21 -1.58 8.09
C SER A 183 -5.50 -0.93 8.58
N PRO A 184 -5.98 0.16 7.97
CA PRO A 184 -7.29 0.73 8.29
C PRO A 184 -8.42 -0.19 7.86
N LEU A 185 -9.63 0.09 8.33
CA LEU A 185 -10.84 -0.52 7.80
C LEU A 185 -11.25 0.22 6.52
N TYR A 186 -11.44 -0.52 5.43
CA TYR A 186 -11.96 0.04 4.18
C TYR A 186 -13.46 -0.16 4.10
N ILE A 187 -14.19 0.91 3.79
CA ILE A 187 -15.64 0.90 3.59
C ILE A 187 -15.92 1.51 2.21
N VAL A 188 -16.59 0.78 1.35
CA VAL A 188 -17.00 1.25 0.02
C VAL A 188 -18.52 1.29 -0.03
N ASP A 189 -19.08 2.50 -0.17
CA ASP A 189 -20.52 2.75 -0.16
C ASP A 189 -21.26 2.03 0.98
N GLY A 190 -20.67 2.04 2.17
CA GLY A 190 -21.21 1.42 3.38
C GLY A 190 -20.84 -0.04 3.59
N PHE A 191 -20.23 -0.74 2.62
CA PHE A 191 -19.84 -2.13 2.74
C PHE A 191 -18.35 -2.30 3.08
N PRO A 192 -17.97 -3.07 4.14
CA PRO A 192 -16.58 -3.36 4.46
C PRO A 192 -15.93 -4.26 3.41
N VAL A 193 -14.75 -3.87 2.94
CA VAL A 193 -13.93 -4.64 2.00
C VAL A 193 -12.53 -4.87 2.56
N SER A 194 -11.86 -5.93 2.11
CA SER A 194 -10.49 -6.25 2.55
C SER A 194 -9.44 -5.41 1.83
N SER A 195 -9.69 -5.01 0.60
CA SER A 195 -8.78 -4.22 -0.25
C SER A 195 -9.57 -3.23 -1.08
N ILE A 196 -8.92 -2.16 -1.49
CA ILE A 196 -9.45 -1.12 -2.40
C ILE A 196 -8.67 -1.04 -3.71
N SER A 197 -7.74 -1.97 -3.95
CA SER A 197 -6.93 -2.03 -5.17
C SER A 197 -7.75 -2.30 -6.43
N ASP A 198 -8.93 -2.93 -6.27
CA ASP A 198 -9.88 -3.22 -7.36
C ASP A 198 -10.73 -2.01 -7.79
N ILE A 199 -10.67 -0.89 -7.07
CA ILE A 199 -11.46 0.32 -7.36
C ILE A 199 -10.69 1.22 -8.31
N SER A 200 -11.36 1.67 -9.38
CA SER A 200 -10.78 2.68 -10.28
C SER A 200 -10.93 4.09 -9.67
N PRO A 201 -9.88 4.95 -9.73
CA PRO A 201 -10.00 6.35 -9.30
C PRO A 201 -11.16 7.10 -10.01
N THR A 202 -11.50 6.70 -11.24
CA THR A 202 -12.56 7.34 -12.04
C THR A 202 -13.97 7.10 -11.52
N GLU A 203 -14.17 6.04 -10.69
CA GLU A 203 -15.46 5.71 -10.08
C GLU A 203 -15.76 6.54 -8.83
N ILE A 204 -14.76 7.23 -8.27
CA ILE A 204 -14.83 7.84 -6.95
C ILE A 204 -15.47 9.23 -7.00
N GLU A 205 -16.34 9.49 -6.06
CA GLU A 205 -16.88 10.81 -5.71
C GLU A 205 -16.01 11.48 -4.64
N SER A 206 -15.76 10.76 -3.53
CA SER A 206 -14.93 11.23 -2.41
C SER A 206 -14.31 10.07 -1.63
N ILE A 207 -13.20 10.37 -0.95
CA ILE A 207 -12.61 9.52 0.07
C ILE A 207 -12.53 10.31 1.37
N ASP A 208 -13.10 9.74 2.42
CA ASP A 208 -13.09 10.30 3.76
C ASP A 208 -12.29 9.38 4.69
N VAL A 209 -11.25 9.92 5.33
CA VAL A 209 -10.39 9.18 6.26
C VAL A 209 -10.67 9.62 7.69
N LEU A 210 -11.24 8.71 8.47
CA LEU A 210 -11.54 8.91 9.89
C LEU A 210 -10.32 8.53 10.72
N LYS A 211 -9.81 9.48 11.52
CA LYS A 211 -8.51 9.33 12.18
C LYS A 211 -8.58 9.28 13.72
N ASP A 212 -9.71 9.62 14.31
CA ASP A 212 -9.90 9.62 15.76
C ASP A 212 -11.05 8.72 16.22
N ALA A 213 -11.07 8.35 17.50
CA ALA A 213 -12.08 7.43 18.02
C ALA A 213 -13.50 8.02 18.00
N SER A 214 -13.69 9.34 17.98
CA SER A 214 -15.03 9.89 17.94
C SER A 214 -15.71 9.66 16.60
N SER A 215 -14.92 9.64 15.52
CA SER A 215 -15.38 9.35 14.17
C SER A 215 -15.36 7.84 13.86
N THR A 216 -14.39 7.06 14.41
CA THR A 216 -14.23 5.63 14.12
C THR A 216 -15.01 4.71 15.06
N ALA A 217 -15.43 5.16 16.27
CA ALA A 217 -16.11 4.30 17.27
C ALA A 217 -17.40 3.64 16.76
N ILE A 218 -18.10 4.25 15.81
CA ILE A 218 -19.29 3.67 15.19
C ILE A 218 -18.95 2.37 14.41
N TYR A 219 -17.69 2.18 13.99
CA TYR A 219 -17.16 0.99 13.34
C TYR A 219 -16.51 0.00 14.34
N GLY A 220 -16.40 0.40 15.63
CA GLY A 220 -16.04 -0.41 16.77
C GLY A 220 -14.71 -1.14 16.66
N ALA A 221 -14.79 -2.46 16.78
CA ALA A 221 -13.67 -3.39 16.82
C ALA A 221 -12.75 -3.42 15.58
N ARG A 222 -13.12 -2.79 14.50
CA ARG A 222 -12.31 -2.70 13.28
C ARG A 222 -11.75 -1.30 13.04
N GLY A 223 -12.14 -0.32 13.86
CA GLY A 223 -11.79 1.09 13.71
C GLY A 223 -10.53 1.55 14.40
N ALA A 224 -9.80 0.68 15.12
CA ALA A 224 -8.62 1.05 15.92
C ALA A 224 -7.49 1.71 15.11
N ASN A 225 -7.29 1.25 13.88
CA ASN A 225 -6.25 1.73 12.97
C ASN A 225 -6.76 2.81 11.98
N GLY A 226 -7.94 3.40 12.27
CA GLY A 226 -8.62 4.34 11.38
C GLY A 226 -9.56 3.67 10.38
N VAL A 227 -10.34 4.48 9.67
CA VAL A 227 -11.31 4.00 8.67
C VAL A 227 -11.18 4.84 7.41
N VAL A 228 -11.08 4.19 6.26
CA VAL A 228 -11.11 4.82 4.92
C VAL A 228 -12.46 4.54 4.29
N ILE A 229 -13.25 5.59 4.10
CA ILE A 229 -14.58 5.50 3.49
C ILE A 229 -14.47 6.02 2.07
N ILE A 230 -14.84 5.18 1.11
CA ILE A 230 -14.90 5.50 -0.30
C ILE A 230 -16.36 5.61 -0.69
N THR A 231 -16.71 6.75 -1.23
CA THR A 231 -18.02 6.99 -1.83
C THR A 231 -17.85 7.02 -3.35
N THR A 232 -18.56 6.12 -4.05
CA THR A 232 -18.55 6.10 -5.52
C THR A 232 -19.60 7.07 -6.08
N LYS A 233 -19.39 7.52 -7.32
CA LYS A 233 -20.29 8.43 -8.03
C LYS A 233 -21.73 7.91 -8.04
N SER A 234 -22.68 8.81 -7.84
CA SER A 234 -24.11 8.51 -7.77
C SER A 234 -24.86 9.15 -8.94
N GLY A 235 -26.04 8.64 -9.26
CA GLY A 235 -26.94 9.27 -10.24
C GLY A 235 -27.50 10.61 -9.70
N PHE A 236 -27.82 11.52 -10.59
CA PHE A 236 -28.40 12.81 -10.29
C PHE A 236 -29.75 13.01 -11.00
N GLU A 237 -30.52 14.02 -10.59
CA GLU A 237 -31.77 14.40 -11.24
C GLU A 237 -31.44 15.28 -12.46
N GLY A 238 -31.64 14.77 -13.66
CA GLY A 238 -31.32 15.46 -14.90
C GLY A 238 -31.35 14.55 -16.11
N LYS A 239 -31.00 15.10 -17.27
CA LYS A 239 -30.82 14.32 -18.49
C LYS A 239 -29.65 13.39 -18.33
N THR A 240 -29.72 12.23 -18.99
CA THR A 240 -28.59 11.30 -19.04
C THR A 240 -27.37 11.98 -19.60
N GLN A 241 -26.26 11.88 -18.84
CA GLN A 241 -24.93 12.30 -19.24
C GLN A 241 -24.08 11.07 -19.47
N VAL A 242 -23.21 11.14 -20.47
CA VAL A 242 -22.24 10.10 -20.81
C VAL A 242 -20.87 10.75 -20.82
N ASP A 243 -20.04 10.32 -19.89
CA ASP A 243 -18.65 10.75 -19.81
C ASP A 243 -17.76 9.62 -20.32
N PHE A 244 -16.85 9.94 -21.21
CA PHE A 244 -15.85 9.02 -21.72
C PHE A 244 -14.46 9.59 -21.46
N GLY A 245 -13.59 8.77 -20.88
CA GLY A 245 -12.19 9.07 -20.66
C GLY A 245 -11.32 7.97 -21.23
N ALA A 246 -10.18 8.34 -21.81
CA ALA A 246 -9.17 7.38 -22.25
C ALA A 246 -7.77 7.97 -21.98
N SER A 247 -6.85 7.11 -21.58
CA SER A 247 -5.44 7.47 -21.38
C SER A 247 -4.54 6.37 -21.88
N TYR A 248 -3.40 6.77 -22.40
CA TYR A 248 -2.32 5.87 -22.78
C TYR A 248 -1.05 6.31 -22.07
N THR A 249 -0.43 5.40 -21.35
CA THR A 249 0.71 5.68 -20.46
C THR A 249 1.91 4.85 -20.87
N PHE A 250 3.08 5.45 -20.92
CA PHE A 250 4.36 4.78 -21.07
C PHE A 250 5.04 4.68 -19.71
N LYS A 251 5.60 3.51 -19.42
CA LYS A 251 6.30 3.21 -18.16
C LYS A 251 7.73 2.76 -18.45
N LYS A 252 8.68 3.26 -17.68
CA LYS A 252 10.08 2.84 -17.79
C LYS A 252 10.74 2.84 -16.41
N ALA A 253 11.67 1.90 -16.19
CA ALA A 253 12.51 1.90 -14.99
C ALA A 253 13.30 3.22 -14.91
N THR A 254 13.27 3.89 -13.77
CA THR A 254 13.94 5.18 -13.57
C THR A 254 15.43 5.01 -13.31
N LYS A 255 15.84 3.88 -12.70
CA LYS A 255 17.22 3.58 -12.33
C LYS A 255 17.41 2.08 -12.25
N LEU A 256 18.46 1.57 -12.86
CA LEU A 256 18.98 0.21 -12.69
C LEU A 256 20.15 0.21 -11.70
N THR A 257 20.38 -0.89 -11.02
CA THR A 257 21.50 -1.05 -10.09
C THR A 257 22.77 -1.30 -10.89
N LYS A 258 23.79 -0.47 -10.70
CA LYS A 258 25.07 -0.68 -11.34
C LYS A 258 25.86 -1.77 -10.62
N VAL A 259 26.44 -2.67 -11.41
CA VAL A 259 27.25 -3.81 -10.97
C VAL A 259 28.61 -3.75 -11.61
N LEU A 260 29.52 -4.66 -11.19
CA LEU A 260 30.87 -4.72 -11.75
C LEU A 260 30.86 -5.00 -13.25
N SER A 261 31.83 -4.40 -13.94
CA SER A 261 32.15 -4.73 -15.34
C SER A 261 32.63 -6.18 -15.46
N PRO A 262 32.59 -6.79 -16.66
CA PRO A 262 33.19 -8.10 -16.89
C PRO A 262 34.60 -8.23 -16.35
N TYR A 263 35.44 -7.22 -16.58
CA TYR A 263 36.83 -7.21 -16.11
C TYR A 263 36.93 -7.17 -14.59
N ASP A 264 36.27 -6.24 -13.94
CA ASP A 264 36.30 -6.12 -12.47
C ASP A 264 35.74 -7.38 -11.79
N PHE A 265 34.67 -7.98 -12.37
CA PHE A 265 34.06 -9.20 -11.89
C PHE A 265 35.02 -10.40 -11.98
N VAL A 266 35.64 -10.60 -13.14
CA VAL A 266 36.56 -11.73 -13.37
C VAL A 266 37.83 -11.54 -12.53
N TYR A 267 38.35 -10.35 -12.42
CA TYR A 267 39.50 -10.03 -11.58
C TYR A 267 39.21 -10.32 -10.10
N TYR A 268 38.01 -9.95 -9.61
CA TYR A 268 37.59 -10.28 -8.27
C TYR A 268 37.47 -11.80 -8.04
N ASN A 269 36.90 -12.52 -8.99
CA ASN A 269 36.81 -13.98 -8.92
C ASN A 269 38.17 -14.64 -8.92
N TYR A 270 39.12 -14.18 -9.71
CA TYR A 270 40.51 -14.64 -9.68
C TYR A 270 41.15 -14.41 -8.31
N GLU A 271 40.88 -13.26 -7.70
CA GLU A 271 41.42 -12.92 -6.37
C GLU A 271 40.96 -13.88 -5.27
N ILE A 272 39.73 -14.39 -5.37
CA ILE A 272 39.15 -15.27 -4.35
C ILE A 272 39.49 -16.75 -4.62
N ASN A 273 39.34 -17.18 -5.88
CA ASN A 273 39.37 -18.58 -6.28
C ASN A 273 40.69 -18.98 -6.94
N GLY A 274 41.54 -18.03 -7.35
CA GLY A 274 42.72 -18.28 -8.13
C GLY A 274 42.39 -18.58 -9.60
N GLU A 275 43.30 -19.30 -10.26
CA GLU A 275 43.14 -19.82 -11.62
C GLU A 275 41.94 -20.80 -11.69
N GLY A 276 41.17 -20.70 -12.73
CA GLY A 276 40.02 -21.61 -12.87
C GLY A 276 38.99 -21.14 -13.89
N ASN A 277 37.78 -20.88 -13.42
CA ASN A 277 36.58 -20.68 -14.25
C ASN A 277 36.69 -19.56 -15.31
N TYR A 278 37.59 -18.60 -15.14
CA TYR A 278 37.74 -17.42 -16.02
C TYR A 278 39.14 -17.32 -16.64
N GLY A 279 39.96 -18.35 -16.51
CA GLY A 279 41.30 -18.43 -17.09
C GLY A 279 42.43 -18.17 -16.07
N VAL A 280 43.64 -17.94 -16.62
CA VAL A 280 44.83 -17.59 -15.85
C VAL A 280 44.97 -16.06 -15.78
N PHE A 281 45.87 -15.60 -14.92
CA PHE A 281 46.03 -14.16 -14.68
C PHE A 281 46.31 -13.36 -15.94
N GLU A 282 47.17 -13.90 -16.82
CA GLU A 282 47.56 -13.26 -18.08
C GLU A 282 46.42 -13.07 -19.08
N ASP A 283 45.35 -13.85 -18.97
CA ASP A 283 44.19 -13.80 -19.85
C ASP A 283 43.11 -12.84 -19.36
N LEU A 284 43.18 -12.37 -18.12
CA LEU A 284 42.14 -11.51 -17.53
C LEU A 284 41.93 -10.22 -18.30
N ASP A 285 42.96 -9.68 -18.95
CA ASP A 285 42.88 -8.45 -19.75
C ASP A 285 41.98 -8.55 -20.98
N ILE A 286 41.64 -9.76 -21.43
CA ILE A 286 40.70 -10.02 -22.53
C ILE A 286 39.31 -9.49 -22.16
N TYR A 287 38.92 -9.60 -20.90
CA TYR A 287 37.62 -9.18 -20.41
C TYR A 287 37.42 -7.66 -20.42
N LYS A 288 38.45 -6.84 -20.60
CA LYS A 288 38.31 -5.38 -20.82
C LYS A 288 37.60 -5.06 -22.14
N SER A 289 37.68 -5.97 -23.11
CA SER A 289 37.07 -5.84 -24.43
C SER A 289 35.73 -6.57 -24.58
N ILE A 290 35.34 -7.38 -23.59
CA ILE A 290 34.11 -8.16 -23.63
C ILE A 290 32.94 -7.29 -23.08
N SER A 291 31.88 -7.21 -23.88
CA SER A 291 30.59 -6.69 -23.42
C SER A 291 29.87 -7.78 -22.61
N GLY A 292 29.65 -7.54 -21.34
CA GLY A 292 28.89 -8.45 -20.50
C GLY A 292 27.37 -8.40 -20.78
N THR A 293 26.64 -9.42 -20.32
CA THR A 293 25.19 -9.44 -20.37
C THR A 293 24.63 -8.66 -19.17
N ASP A 294 23.82 -7.65 -19.44
CA ASP A 294 23.02 -6.96 -18.42
C ASP A 294 21.60 -7.56 -18.35
N TYR A 295 21.43 -8.51 -17.44
CA TYR A 295 20.14 -9.17 -17.27
C TYR A 295 19.04 -8.24 -16.75
N GLN A 296 19.38 -7.10 -16.15
CA GLN A 296 18.40 -6.11 -15.76
C GLN A 296 17.79 -5.43 -17.00
N ASP A 297 18.63 -5.09 -18.00
CA ASP A 297 18.15 -4.50 -19.24
C ASP A 297 17.34 -5.51 -20.07
N GLU A 298 17.74 -6.76 -20.13
CA GLU A 298 16.99 -7.81 -20.82
C GLU A 298 15.62 -8.10 -20.20
N ILE A 299 15.50 -8.06 -18.88
CA ILE A 299 14.27 -8.42 -18.16
C ILE A 299 13.35 -7.21 -17.95
N PHE A 300 13.88 -6.03 -17.60
CA PHE A 300 13.08 -4.82 -17.31
C PHE A 300 13.62 -3.50 -17.89
N GLY A 301 14.51 -3.57 -18.88
CA GLY A 301 14.98 -2.40 -19.64
C GLY A 301 13.95 -1.88 -20.66
N ARG A 302 12.91 -2.67 -20.95
CA ARG A 302 11.87 -2.36 -21.93
C ARG A 302 10.95 -1.22 -21.41
N THR A 303 10.26 -0.58 -22.37
CA THR A 303 9.19 0.35 -22.06
C THR A 303 7.88 -0.40 -21.97
N GLY A 304 7.26 -0.41 -20.79
CA GLY A 304 5.91 -0.89 -20.61
C GLY A 304 4.88 0.14 -21.11
N ASN A 305 3.68 -0.32 -21.39
CA ASN A 305 2.59 0.54 -21.82
C ASN A 305 1.29 0.16 -21.12
N GLN A 306 0.39 1.14 -20.97
CA GLN A 306 -0.89 0.95 -20.33
C GLN A 306 -1.96 1.73 -21.06
N LEU A 307 -3.01 1.02 -21.48
CA LEU A 307 -4.24 1.60 -22.03
C LEU A 307 -5.30 1.57 -20.93
N GLN A 308 -5.90 2.72 -20.65
CA GLN A 308 -7.05 2.82 -19.76
C GLN A 308 -8.18 3.55 -20.47
N TYR A 309 -9.41 3.08 -20.30
CA TYR A 309 -10.61 3.83 -20.71
C TYR A 309 -11.75 3.57 -19.73
N ASN A 310 -12.59 4.56 -19.60
CA ASN A 310 -13.78 4.48 -18.77
C ASN A 310 -14.98 5.13 -19.48
N VAL A 311 -16.14 4.57 -19.21
CA VAL A 311 -17.44 5.10 -19.66
C VAL A 311 -18.32 5.22 -18.43
N ASN A 312 -18.79 6.43 -18.15
CA ASN A 312 -19.73 6.68 -17.06
C ASN A 312 -21.05 7.19 -17.63
N ILE A 313 -22.14 6.53 -17.29
CA ILE A 313 -23.50 6.89 -17.70
C ILE A 313 -24.30 7.20 -16.46
N SER A 314 -24.71 8.44 -16.29
CA SER A 314 -25.41 8.91 -15.10
C SER A 314 -26.60 9.79 -15.46
N GLY A 315 -27.62 9.81 -14.60
CA GLY A 315 -28.80 10.61 -14.79
C GLY A 315 -29.97 10.10 -13.99
N GLY A 316 -31.16 10.56 -14.35
CA GLY A 316 -32.39 10.09 -13.74
C GLY A 316 -33.44 11.14 -13.51
N THR A 317 -34.48 10.70 -12.83
CA THR A 317 -35.61 11.53 -12.37
C THR A 317 -35.59 11.61 -10.85
N LYS A 318 -36.49 12.39 -10.26
CA LYS A 318 -36.67 12.41 -8.82
C LYS A 318 -36.95 11.02 -8.21
N GLN A 319 -37.65 10.16 -8.98
CA GLN A 319 -38.04 8.82 -8.50
C GLN A 319 -36.97 7.76 -8.71
N LEU A 320 -36.16 7.90 -9.75
CA LEU A 320 -35.11 6.92 -10.10
C LEU A 320 -33.86 7.66 -10.57
N LYS A 321 -32.76 7.47 -9.86
CA LYS A 321 -31.43 7.97 -10.23
C LYS A 321 -30.51 6.77 -10.43
N TYR A 322 -29.67 6.85 -11.46
CA TYR A 322 -28.74 5.78 -11.78
C TYR A 322 -27.37 6.32 -12.17
N ASN A 323 -26.37 5.55 -11.86
CA ASN A 323 -25.00 5.70 -12.34
C ASN A 323 -24.50 4.31 -12.72
N VAL A 324 -23.94 4.18 -13.91
CA VAL A 324 -23.27 2.95 -14.39
C VAL A 324 -21.92 3.37 -14.91
N ASN A 325 -20.87 2.86 -14.28
CA ASN A 325 -19.50 3.06 -14.70
C ASN A 325 -18.91 1.74 -15.17
N TYR A 326 -18.24 1.77 -16.32
CA TYR A 326 -17.35 0.72 -16.79
C TYR A 326 -15.96 1.27 -16.93
N SER A 327 -14.96 0.59 -16.39
CA SER A 327 -13.55 0.92 -16.58
C SER A 327 -12.75 -0.31 -17.01
N HIS A 328 -11.88 -0.09 -17.97
CA HIS A 328 -10.95 -1.08 -18.49
C HIS A 328 -9.52 -0.57 -18.33
N SER A 329 -8.62 -1.46 -17.93
CA SER A 329 -7.18 -1.21 -17.91
C SER A 329 -6.48 -2.43 -18.49
N ASP A 330 -5.59 -2.20 -19.44
CA ASP A 330 -4.70 -3.22 -20.02
C ASP A 330 -3.27 -2.69 -19.97
N GLU A 331 -2.43 -3.40 -19.23
CA GLU A 331 -1.04 -3.02 -18.97
C GLU A 331 -0.08 -4.12 -19.38
N GLU A 332 0.83 -3.79 -20.28
CA GLU A 332 2.04 -4.53 -20.52
C GLU A 332 3.16 -3.96 -19.65
N SER A 333 3.63 -4.74 -18.68
CA SER A 333 4.58 -4.29 -17.67
C SER A 333 5.99 -4.06 -18.26
N ILE A 334 6.84 -3.35 -17.50
CA ILE A 334 8.27 -3.21 -17.84
C ILE A 334 9.02 -4.55 -17.71
N MET A 335 8.53 -5.47 -16.88
CA MET A 335 9.11 -6.81 -16.74
C MET A 335 8.64 -7.71 -17.88
N LEU A 336 9.57 -8.41 -18.53
CA LEU A 336 9.28 -9.31 -19.63
C LEU A 336 8.28 -10.40 -19.21
N GLY A 337 7.26 -10.64 -20.06
CA GLY A 337 6.24 -11.65 -19.80
C GLY A 337 5.22 -11.31 -18.71
N SER A 338 5.29 -10.11 -18.14
CA SER A 338 4.34 -9.65 -17.10
C SER A 338 3.33 -8.66 -17.65
N GLY A 339 2.07 -8.81 -17.26
CA GLY A 339 0.98 -7.95 -17.68
C GLY A 339 -0.19 -7.98 -16.70
N TYR A 340 -1.06 -6.99 -16.83
CA TYR A 340 -2.24 -6.85 -15.98
C TYR A 340 -3.42 -6.29 -16.76
N ARG A 341 -4.50 -7.05 -16.81
CA ARG A 341 -5.76 -6.61 -17.40
C ARG A 341 -6.87 -6.62 -16.37
N LYS A 342 -7.66 -5.56 -16.33
CA LYS A 342 -8.77 -5.42 -15.39
C LYS A 342 -9.98 -4.76 -16.02
N ASP A 343 -11.13 -5.36 -15.79
CA ASP A 343 -12.45 -4.87 -16.16
C ASP A 343 -13.30 -4.66 -14.92
N ASN A 344 -13.84 -3.45 -14.73
CA ASN A 344 -14.73 -3.12 -13.63
C ASN A 344 -16.08 -2.63 -14.16
N ILE A 345 -17.14 -3.08 -13.51
CA ILE A 345 -18.49 -2.55 -13.67
C ILE A 345 -19.01 -2.14 -12.30
N ASN A 346 -19.37 -0.88 -12.15
CA ASN A 346 -20.04 -0.35 -10.96
C ASN A 346 -21.39 0.23 -11.37
N ALA A 347 -22.47 -0.30 -10.82
CA ALA A 347 -23.81 0.21 -11.08
C ALA A 347 -24.50 0.55 -9.75
N LYS A 348 -25.02 1.78 -9.68
CA LYS A 348 -25.70 2.32 -8.50
C LYS A 348 -27.06 2.89 -8.90
N ILE A 349 -28.09 2.42 -8.22
CA ILE A 349 -29.49 2.80 -8.47
C ILE A 349 -30.09 3.27 -7.15
N ASN A 350 -30.63 4.47 -7.15
CA ASN A 350 -31.38 5.03 -6.04
C ASN A 350 -32.84 5.24 -6.49
N SER A 351 -33.79 4.63 -5.81
CA SER A 351 -35.20 4.68 -6.18
C SER A 351 -36.08 5.13 -5.02
N GLU A 352 -36.91 6.13 -5.25
CA GLU A 352 -38.02 6.51 -4.36
C GLU A 352 -39.24 5.67 -4.72
N LEU A 353 -39.41 4.51 -4.08
CA LEU A 353 -40.55 3.60 -4.34
C LEU A 353 -41.88 4.23 -3.89
N SER A 354 -41.85 5.04 -2.87
CA SER A 354 -42.98 5.82 -2.37
C SER A 354 -42.50 7.00 -1.53
N LYS A 355 -43.42 7.87 -1.07
CA LYS A 355 -43.08 8.95 -0.13
C LYS A 355 -42.47 8.47 1.21
N TRP A 356 -42.62 7.18 1.52
CA TRP A 356 -42.25 6.56 2.78
C TRP A 356 -41.09 5.59 2.64
N VAL A 357 -40.84 5.07 1.42
CA VAL A 357 -39.89 4.00 1.18
C VAL A 357 -38.98 4.37 0.02
N SER A 358 -37.66 4.32 0.24
CA SER A 358 -36.66 4.38 -0.80
C SER A 358 -35.74 3.16 -0.75
N MET A 359 -35.18 2.80 -1.91
CA MET A 359 -34.26 1.70 -2.08
C MET A 359 -32.97 2.18 -2.74
N ASP A 360 -31.87 1.75 -2.19
CA ASP A 360 -30.55 1.92 -2.78
C ASP A 360 -30.06 0.51 -3.19
N PHE A 361 -29.68 0.35 -4.44
CA PHE A 361 -29.06 -0.87 -4.93
C PHE A 361 -27.72 -0.53 -5.55
N GLN A 362 -26.71 -1.31 -5.21
CA GLN A 362 -25.38 -1.20 -5.79
C GLN A 362 -24.82 -2.57 -6.10
N THR A 363 -24.19 -2.68 -7.25
CA THR A 363 -23.36 -3.84 -7.61
C THR A 363 -22.02 -3.38 -8.13
N ARG A 364 -20.97 -4.03 -7.70
CA ARG A 364 -19.62 -3.86 -8.19
C ARG A 364 -19.07 -5.22 -8.59
N LEU A 365 -18.67 -5.33 -9.84
CA LEU A 365 -18.08 -6.50 -10.45
C LEU A 365 -16.68 -6.12 -10.92
N SER A 366 -15.68 -6.92 -10.58
CA SER A 366 -14.31 -6.75 -11.05
C SER A 366 -13.78 -8.10 -11.53
N TYR A 367 -13.22 -8.11 -12.72
CA TYR A 367 -12.47 -9.24 -13.26
C TYR A 367 -11.08 -8.76 -13.62
N ALA A 368 -10.06 -9.43 -13.09
CA ALA A 368 -8.67 -9.10 -13.39
C ALA A 368 -7.89 -10.37 -13.77
N VAL A 369 -6.94 -10.20 -14.66
CA VAL A 369 -5.96 -11.21 -15.05
C VAL A 369 -4.57 -10.60 -14.86
N THR A 370 -3.76 -11.25 -14.05
CA THR A 370 -2.34 -10.94 -13.87
C THR A 370 -1.53 -12.05 -14.53
N ASP A 371 -0.74 -11.71 -15.52
CA ASP A 371 0.18 -12.60 -16.21
C ASP A 371 1.63 -12.35 -15.73
N GLY A 372 2.41 -13.41 -15.62
CA GLY A 372 3.83 -13.36 -15.26
C GLY A 372 4.10 -13.28 -13.76
N LEU A 373 5.38 -13.07 -13.45
CA LEU A 373 5.89 -13.01 -12.08
C LEU A 373 5.77 -11.60 -11.51
N SER A 374 5.45 -11.49 -10.24
CA SER A 374 5.60 -10.26 -9.48
C SER A 374 7.00 -10.18 -8.85
N SER A 375 7.48 -8.98 -8.59
CA SER A 375 8.86 -8.75 -8.11
C SER A 375 9.15 -9.31 -6.71
N GLY A 376 8.15 -9.69 -5.93
CA GLY A 376 8.35 -9.91 -4.50
C GLY A 376 7.63 -11.06 -3.83
N SER A 377 6.75 -11.81 -4.48
CA SER A 377 5.86 -12.70 -3.73
C SER A 377 5.56 -14.07 -4.32
N ASP A 378 6.49 -14.69 -5.02
CA ASP A 378 6.32 -16.11 -5.29
C ASP A 378 6.60 -16.90 -4.01
N SER A 379 5.52 -17.33 -3.36
CA SER A 379 5.52 -18.01 -2.07
C SER A 379 6.31 -19.33 -2.06
N ASN A 380 6.68 -19.87 -3.21
CA ASN A 380 7.57 -21.00 -3.33
C ASN A 380 9.05 -20.60 -3.52
N GLU A 381 9.32 -19.35 -3.90
CA GLU A 381 10.62 -18.72 -3.76
C GLU A 381 10.64 -17.93 -2.44
N SER A 382 10.56 -18.62 -1.33
CA SER A 382 10.56 -18.02 0.03
C SER A 382 11.81 -17.21 0.36
N ASN A 383 12.69 -17.04 -0.61
CA ASN A 383 13.97 -16.37 -0.49
C ASN A 383 14.04 -15.25 -1.52
N ALA A 384 14.01 -14.00 -1.05
CA ALA A 384 14.30 -12.83 -1.88
C ALA A 384 15.65 -12.94 -2.63
N THR A 385 16.55 -13.78 -2.15
CA THR A 385 17.81 -14.12 -2.80
C THR A 385 17.64 -14.90 -4.09
N ASN A 386 16.54 -15.59 -4.31
CA ASN A 386 16.24 -16.36 -5.52
C ASN A 386 15.22 -15.70 -6.43
N SER A 387 14.74 -14.50 -6.08
CA SER A 387 13.81 -13.77 -6.93
C SER A 387 14.47 -13.44 -8.29
N ILE A 388 13.68 -13.46 -9.35
CA ILE A 388 14.14 -13.11 -10.71
C ILE A 388 14.79 -11.72 -10.71
N VAL A 389 14.21 -10.76 -9.98
CA VAL A 389 14.74 -9.39 -9.89
C VAL A 389 16.12 -9.35 -9.23
N THR A 390 16.28 -10.01 -8.07
CA THR A 390 17.56 -10.05 -7.37
C THR A 390 18.62 -10.77 -8.20
N ASN A 391 18.26 -11.88 -8.84
CA ASN A 391 19.16 -12.62 -9.69
C ASN A 391 19.54 -11.85 -10.96
N ALA A 392 18.61 -11.11 -11.58
CA ALA A 392 18.92 -10.24 -12.72
C ALA A 392 19.97 -9.18 -12.38
N VAL A 393 19.94 -8.65 -11.13
CA VAL A 393 20.93 -7.66 -10.66
C VAL A 393 22.29 -8.31 -10.43
N ARG A 394 22.34 -9.47 -9.78
CA ARG A 394 23.58 -10.06 -9.26
C ARG A 394 24.17 -11.20 -10.09
N PHE A 395 23.52 -11.63 -11.14
CA PHE A 395 24.06 -12.73 -11.95
C PHE A 395 25.36 -12.34 -12.64
N ARG A 396 26.25 -13.33 -12.84
CA ARG A 396 27.54 -13.15 -13.52
C ARG A 396 27.36 -12.50 -14.88
N PRO A 397 28.18 -11.52 -15.26
CA PRO A 397 28.04 -10.83 -16.55
C PRO A 397 28.65 -11.59 -17.73
N VAL A 398 29.45 -12.66 -17.44
CA VAL A 398 30.14 -13.48 -18.44
C VAL A 398 30.07 -14.94 -18.08
N GLN A 399 30.08 -15.81 -19.08
CA GLN A 399 30.10 -17.24 -18.92
C GLN A 399 31.50 -17.75 -18.50
N TYR A 400 31.59 -18.95 -17.94
CA TYR A 400 32.86 -19.62 -17.68
C TYR A 400 33.54 -19.97 -18.98
N LEU A 401 34.89 -19.82 -19.07
CA LEU A 401 35.68 -20.24 -20.23
C LEU A 401 35.73 -21.75 -20.39
N ASN A 402 35.69 -22.48 -19.29
CA ASN A 402 35.81 -23.92 -19.26
C ASN A 402 34.46 -24.65 -19.21
N SER A 403 33.38 -24.05 -19.65
CA SER A 403 32.17 -24.81 -19.98
C SER A 403 32.41 -25.61 -21.28
N SER A 404 33.49 -26.41 -21.30
CA SER A 404 33.70 -27.35 -22.37
C SER A 404 32.58 -28.36 -22.33
N ASP A 405 31.81 -28.24 -23.35
CA ASP A 405 30.95 -29.21 -23.95
C ASP A 405 31.21 -30.63 -23.53
N ASP A 406 30.07 -31.30 -23.33
CA ASP A 406 29.80 -32.68 -23.72
C ASP A 406 30.59 -33.80 -23.05
N ASN A 407 29.77 -34.62 -22.44
CA ASN A 407 30.07 -36.04 -22.17
C ASN A 407 31.02 -36.35 -21.01
N SER A 408 30.91 -35.67 -19.89
CA SER A 408 31.22 -36.39 -18.65
C SER A 408 29.92 -36.92 -18.04
N ASP A 409 29.78 -38.24 -18.13
CA ASP A 409 28.82 -39.07 -17.43
C ASP A 409 29.12 -39.09 -15.91
N ASP A 410 29.68 -37.98 -15.42
CA ASP A 410 30.03 -37.76 -14.01
C ASP A 410 28.89 -37.11 -13.29
N THR A 411 28.13 -37.90 -12.57
CA THR A 411 27.03 -37.60 -11.67
C THR A 411 27.46 -36.82 -10.43
N ASP A 412 28.41 -35.88 -10.54
CA ASP A 412 28.76 -35.02 -9.45
C ASP A 412 27.87 -33.76 -9.49
N GLU A 413 26.70 -33.88 -8.85
CA GLU A 413 25.66 -32.83 -8.70
C GLU A 413 26.15 -31.56 -7.98
N SER A 414 27.43 -31.41 -7.68
CA SER A 414 27.99 -30.28 -6.93
C SER A 414 28.55 -29.15 -7.79
N SER A 415 28.53 -29.24 -9.11
CA SER A 415 29.07 -28.18 -9.96
C SER A 415 28.07 -27.09 -10.24
N SER A 416 28.25 -25.96 -9.57
CA SER A 416 27.63 -24.61 -9.79
C SER A 416 27.76 -24.07 -11.24
N ILE A 417 28.27 -24.90 -12.16
CA ILE A 417 28.58 -24.54 -13.54
C ILE A 417 27.32 -24.41 -14.41
N GLN A 418 26.20 -25.02 -14.01
CA GLN A 418 24.96 -25.05 -14.78
C GLN A 418 23.79 -24.29 -14.18
N LEU A 419 24.03 -23.15 -13.54
CA LEU A 419 22.94 -22.28 -13.11
C LEU A 419 22.24 -21.70 -14.34
N ALA A 420 20.94 -21.98 -14.47
CA ALA A 420 20.10 -21.27 -15.45
C ALA A 420 20.19 -19.76 -15.25
N THR A 421 20.31 -19.04 -16.34
CA THR A 421 20.33 -17.56 -16.30
C THR A 421 19.00 -17.00 -15.80
N PRO A 422 18.96 -15.78 -15.27
CA PRO A 422 17.70 -15.15 -14.85
C PRO A 422 16.68 -15.09 -16.00
N LEU A 423 17.12 -14.90 -17.24
CA LEU A 423 16.24 -14.89 -18.41
C LEU A 423 15.68 -16.28 -18.72
N GLU A 424 16.51 -17.32 -18.73
CA GLU A 424 16.08 -18.71 -18.93
C GLU A 424 15.07 -19.14 -17.86
N ARG A 425 15.34 -18.83 -16.60
CA ARG A 425 14.41 -19.09 -15.49
C ARG A 425 13.09 -18.34 -15.65
N LEU A 426 13.13 -17.08 -16.07
CA LEU A 426 11.92 -16.29 -16.33
C LEU A 426 11.09 -16.91 -17.45
N LEU A 427 11.71 -17.29 -18.56
CA LEU A 427 11.04 -17.90 -19.71
C LEU A 427 10.52 -19.32 -19.40
N ALA A 428 11.21 -20.04 -18.53
CA ALA A 428 10.80 -21.36 -18.05
C ALA A 428 9.74 -21.29 -16.92
N THR A 429 9.22 -20.13 -16.58
CA THR A 429 8.19 -19.96 -15.54
C THR A 429 6.93 -19.36 -16.14
N TYR A 430 5.81 -20.03 -15.93
CA TYR A 430 4.48 -19.51 -16.28
C TYR A 430 3.67 -19.28 -15.01
N LYS A 431 3.04 -18.13 -14.92
CA LYS A 431 2.08 -17.80 -13.86
C LYS A 431 0.96 -16.95 -14.41
N GLN A 432 -0.26 -17.34 -14.12
CA GLN A 432 -1.44 -16.54 -14.41
C GLN A 432 -2.37 -16.61 -13.22
N LYS A 433 -2.78 -15.44 -12.73
CA LYS A 433 -3.79 -15.28 -11.69
C LYS A 433 -5.03 -14.62 -12.28
N ARG A 434 -6.18 -15.24 -12.09
CA ARG A 434 -7.49 -14.71 -12.44
C ARG A 434 -8.24 -14.36 -11.17
N SER A 435 -8.60 -13.10 -11.03
CA SER A 435 -9.33 -12.58 -9.86
C SER A 435 -10.72 -12.18 -10.27
N PHE A 436 -11.72 -12.73 -9.61
CA PHE A 436 -13.11 -12.36 -9.80
C PHE A 436 -13.70 -11.88 -8.47
N ARG A 437 -14.23 -10.66 -8.45
CA ARG A 437 -14.80 -10.05 -7.25
C ARG A 437 -16.19 -9.53 -7.55
N GLN A 438 -17.12 -9.83 -6.66
CA GLN A 438 -18.50 -9.38 -6.73
C GLN A 438 -18.91 -8.80 -5.39
N ASN A 439 -19.49 -7.62 -5.42
CA ASN A 439 -20.09 -6.99 -4.25
C ASN A 439 -21.48 -6.51 -4.60
N TYR A 440 -22.46 -6.91 -3.82
CA TYR A 440 -23.84 -6.48 -3.91
C TYR A 440 -24.26 -5.82 -2.61
N ASN A 441 -24.88 -4.66 -2.69
CA ASN A 441 -25.42 -3.96 -1.53
C ASN A 441 -26.83 -3.48 -1.81
N ILE A 442 -27.79 -3.80 -0.94
CA ILE A 442 -29.18 -3.40 -1.03
C ILE A 442 -29.55 -2.71 0.28
N GLY A 443 -29.96 -1.46 0.21
CA GLY A 443 -30.46 -0.67 1.33
C GLY A 443 -31.92 -0.31 1.14
N LEU A 444 -32.73 -0.53 2.17
CA LEU A 444 -34.12 -0.11 2.24
C LEU A 444 -34.27 0.93 3.33
N ASN A 445 -34.77 2.11 2.98
CA ASN A 445 -35.06 3.17 3.92
C ASN A 445 -36.58 3.32 4.04
N TRP A 446 -37.08 3.21 5.27
CA TRP A 446 -38.49 3.45 5.59
C TRP A 446 -38.62 4.66 6.51
N LYS A 447 -39.45 5.63 6.13
CA LYS A 447 -39.69 6.87 6.88
C LYS A 447 -41.11 6.89 7.42
N PRO A 448 -41.42 6.16 8.51
CA PRO A 448 -42.78 6.07 9.07
C PRO A 448 -43.29 7.43 9.62
N PHE A 449 -42.35 8.26 10.08
CA PHE A 449 -42.60 9.60 10.61
C PHE A 449 -41.59 10.60 10.04
N LYS A 450 -41.94 11.90 10.05
CA LYS A 450 -41.11 12.95 9.45
C LYS A 450 -39.65 12.97 9.96
N ASN A 451 -39.43 12.58 11.22
CA ASN A 451 -38.14 12.66 11.89
C ASN A 451 -37.54 11.29 12.16
N ILE A 452 -38.16 10.20 11.75
CA ILE A 452 -37.67 8.84 11.99
C ILE A 452 -37.40 8.16 10.65
N THR A 453 -36.20 7.64 10.51
CA THR A 453 -35.78 6.80 9.38
C THR A 453 -35.34 5.46 9.92
N ILE A 454 -35.89 4.38 9.40
CA ILE A 454 -35.45 3.01 9.65
C ILE A 454 -34.78 2.54 8.37
N ARG A 455 -33.52 2.11 8.48
CA ARG A 455 -32.74 1.55 7.36
C ARG A 455 -32.35 0.12 7.63
N SER A 456 -32.62 -0.76 6.69
CA SER A 456 -32.08 -2.11 6.65
C SER A 456 -31.18 -2.25 5.44
N GLU A 457 -29.97 -2.70 5.64
CA GLU A 457 -28.95 -2.86 4.62
C GLU A 457 -28.42 -4.28 4.62
N PHE A 458 -28.40 -4.91 3.46
CA PHE A 458 -27.80 -6.23 3.26
C PHE A 458 -26.75 -6.15 2.18
N GLY A 459 -25.56 -6.63 2.52
CA GLY A 459 -24.43 -6.72 1.60
C GLY A 459 -23.93 -8.15 1.49
N TYR A 460 -23.52 -8.53 0.28
CA TYR A 460 -22.88 -9.81 -0.03
C TYR A 460 -21.65 -9.57 -0.87
N GLY A 461 -20.52 -10.18 -0.48
CA GLY A 461 -19.27 -10.17 -1.21
C GLY A 461 -18.78 -11.58 -1.50
N TRP A 462 -18.31 -11.77 -2.71
CA TRP A 462 -17.66 -12.98 -3.17
C TRP A 462 -16.37 -12.62 -3.92
N ARG A 463 -15.26 -13.25 -3.51
CA ARG A 463 -13.96 -13.16 -4.14
C ARG A 463 -13.50 -14.57 -4.49
N MET A 464 -13.04 -14.75 -5.72
CA MET A 464 -12.40 -15.96 -6.20
C MET A 464 -11.12 -15.57 -6.91
N ASP A 465 -10.00 -16.10 -6.47
CA ASP A 465 -8.70 -15.96 -7.09
C ASP A 465 -8.22 -17.37 -7.52
N ASP A 466 -8.03 -17.58 -8.83
CA ASP A 466 -7.49 -18.82 -9.37
C ASP A 466 -6.08 -18.53 -9.92
N THR A 467 -5.08 -19.21 -9.38
CA THR A 467 -3.68 -19.08 -9.79
C THR A 467 -3.20 -20.40 -10.40
N ASN A 468 -2.79 -20.35 -11.65
CA ASN A 468 -2.13 -21.42 -12.36
C ASN A 468 -0.65 -21.08 -12.50
N GLN A 469 0.23 -21.91 -11.99
CA GLN A 469 1.67 -21.72 -12.06
C GLN A 469 2.35 -23.02 -12.51
N ALA A 470 3.32 -22.90 -13.40
CA ALA A 470 4.14 -24.01 -13.85
C ALA A 470 5.60 -23.57 -14.03
N TRP A 471 6.47 -24.47 -13.77
CA TRP A 471 7.91 -24.31 -13.88
C TRP A 471 8.47 -25.41 -14.79
N GLY A 472 9.23 -25.03 -15.79
CA GLY A 472 10.04 -25.92 -16.61
C GLY A 472 11.33 -26.34 -15.89
N SER A 473 12.11 -27.20 -16.50
CA SER A 473 13.35 -27.74 -15.93
C SER A 473 14.36 -26.67 -15.54
N ASP A 474 14.52 -25.60 -16.33
CA ASP A 474 15.47 -24.52 -16.04
C ASP A 474 15.02 -23.65 -14.85
N ALA A 475 13.73 -23.54 -14.61
CA ALA A 475 13.20 -22.83 -13.46
C ALA A 475 13.34 -23.63 -12.15
N THR A 476 13.31 -24.96 -12.23
CA THR A 476 13.40 -25.85 -11.06
C THR A 476 14.84 -26.25 -10.72
N ARG A 477 15.77 -26.13 -11.66
CA ARG A 477 17.18 -26.45 -11.43
C ARG A 477 17.79 -25.57 -10.35
N ASN A 478 18.40 -26.19 -9.35
CA ASN A 478 18.98 -25.52 -8.19
C ASN A 478 18.00 -24.62 -7.42
N SER A 479 16.72 -25.00 -7.44
CA SER A 479 15.66 -24.31 -6.67
C SER A 479 15.33 -25.09 -5.39
N ASN A 480 14.57 -24.46 -4.49
CA ASN A 480 14.03 -25.12 -3.31
C ASN A 480 12.72 -25.89 -3.58
N LEU A 481 12.38 -26.09 -4.85
CA LEU A 481 11.21 -26.86 -5.24
C LEU A 481 11.42 -28.36 -4.98
N ALA A 482 10.34 -29.11 -4.87
CA ALA A 482 10.36 -30.49 -4.40
C ALA A 482 11.22 -31.43 -5.25
N TYR A 483 11.37 -31.15 -6.55
CA TYR A 483 12.13 -31.98 -7.50
C TYR A 483 13.01 -31.10 -8.38
N ASN A 484 14.30 -31.10 -8.07
CA ASN A 484 15.28 -30.29 -8.78
C ASN A 484 15.44 -30.72 -10.23
N GLY A 485 15.38 -29.78 -11.16
CA GLY A 485 15.57 -30.01 -12.58
C GLY A 485 14.43 -30.71 -13.30
N GLN A 486 13.27 -30.90 -12.65
CA GLN A 486 12.08 -31.47 -13.30
C GLN A 486 10.94 -30.47 -13.31
N PRO A 487 10.14 -30.42 -14.39
CA PRO A 487 8.98 -29.52 -14.43
C PRO A 487 7.96 -29.81 -13.33
N GLN A 488 7.30 -28.74 -12.85
CA GLN A 488 6.31 -28.80 -11.79
C GLN A 488 5.14 -27.87 -12.10
N ALA A 489 4.00 -28.12 -11.47
CA ALA A 489 2.86 -27.21 -11.52
C ALA A 489 2.19 -27.07 -10.18
N ALA A 490 1.62 -25.89 -9.92
CA ALA A 490 0.74 -25.63 -8.78
C ALA A 490 -0.53 -24.93 -9.26
N ILE A 491 -1.68 -25.44 -8.83
CA ILE A 491 -2.99 -24.84 -9.09
C ILE A 491 -3.60 -24.48 -7.75
N THR A 492 -3.79 -23.18 -7.53
CA THR A 492 -4.36 -22.64 -6.29
C THR A 492 -5.68 -21.95 -6.59
N SER A 493 -6.70 -22.24 -5.79
CA SER A 493 -7.99 -21.58 -5.83
C SER A 493 -8.36 -21.06 -4.44
N ASP A 494 -8.55 -19.74 -4.33
CA ASP A 494 -8.99 -19.06 -3.12
C ASP A 494 -10.43 -18.57 -3.30
N ASP A 495 -11.35 -19.05 -2.44
CA ASP A 495 -12.76 -18.67 -2.43
C ASP A 495 -13.10 -18.01 -1.08
N THR A 496 -13.38 -16.72 -1.11
CA THR A 496 -13.80 -15.94 0.08
C THR A 496 -15.22 -15.45 -0.10
N ARG A 497 -16.09 -15.77 0.84
CA ARG A 497 -17.50 -15.34 0.89
C ARG A 497 -17.79 -14.60 2.17
N ASN A 498 -18.39 -13.43 2.04
CA ASN A 498 -18.79 -12.64 3.18
C ASN A 498 -20.20 -12.05 2.99
N TRP A 499 -20.89 -11.84 4.10
CA TRP A 499 -22.15 -11.11 4.11
C TRP A 499 -22.24 -10.23 5.35
N ARG A 500 -23.02 -9.16 5.22
CA ARG A 500 -23.32 -8.23 6.28
C ARG A 500 -24.79 -7.81 6.23
N ASN A 501 -25.42 -7.74 7.39
CA ASN A 501 -26.72 -7.12 7.56
C ASN A 501 -26.64 -6.05 8.66
N ALA A 502 -27.05 -4.84 8.35
CA ALA A 502 -27.07 -3.73 9.29
C ALA A 502 -28.48 -3.12 9.33
N ASN A 503 -28.99 -2.92 10.53
CA ASN A 503 -30.31 -2.34 10.76
C ASN A 503 -30.15 -1.13 11.67
N THR A 504 -30.66 0.03 11.26
CA THR A 504 -30.53 1.28 12.02
C THR A 504 -31.86 2.01 12.13
N ILE A 505 -32.03 2.68 13.26
CA ILE A 505 -33.13 3.61 13.51
C ILE A 505 -32.50 4.98 13.80
N THR A 506 -32.85 5.98 12.99
CA THR A 506 -32.36 7.34 13.13
C THR A 506 -33.51 8.27 13.46
N TYR A 507 -33.40 9.02 14.56
CA TYR A 507 -34.25 10.16 14.86
C TYR A 507 -33.48 11.44 14.59
N ASP A 508 -33.97 12.28 13.67
CA ASP A 508 -33.35 13.55 13.26
C ASP A 508 -34.33 14.69 13.42
N ASN A 509 -34.01 15.63 14.31
CA ASN A 509 -34.80 16.85 14.54
C ASN A 509 -33.92 18.09 14.43
N LYS A 510 -34.16 18.88 13.37
CA LYS A 510 -33.38 20.08 13.03
C LYS A 510 -33.85 21.34 13.74
N LYS A 511 -34.92 21.30 14.53
CA LYS A 511 -35.51 22.44 15.23
C LYS A 511 -36.04 22.03 16.59
N LEU A 512 -35.15 21.81 17.55
CA LEU A 512 -35.49 21.45 18.92
C LEU A 512 -35.46 22.72 19.80
N PHE A 513 -36.29 22.81 20.83
CA PHE A 513 -36.39 23.91 21.83
C PHE A 513 -36.39 25.32 21.20
N SER A 514 -35.26 25.99 21.13
CA SER A 514 -35.09 27.37 20.65
C SER A 514 -35.23 27.56 19.14
N GLY A 515 -35.41 26.47 18.37
CA GLY A 515 -35.38 26.47 16.91
C GLY A 515 -33.96 26.50 16.29
N ARG A 516 -32.91 26.66 17.12
CA ARG A 516 -31.49 26.63 16.75
C ARG A 516 -30.78 25.35 17.24
N ASP A 517 -31.47 24.53 18.03
CA ASP A 517 -30.92 23.28 18.55
C ASP A 517 -31.28 22.15 17.60
N ARG A 518 -30.32 21.28 17.38
CA ARG A 518 -30.46 20.10 16.52
C ARG A 518 -30.05 18.86 17.28
N ILE A 519 -30.78 17.76 17.10
CA ILE A 519 -30.43 16.46 17.65
C ILE A 519 -30.57 15.39 16.59
N ASN A 520 -29.57 14.52 16.51
CA ASN A 520 -29.60 13.30 15.72
C ASN A 520 -29.23 12.12 16.62
N VAL A 521 -30.11 11.14 16.73
CA VAL A 521 -29.93 9.91 17.51
C VAL A 521 -29.98 8.74 16.57
N LEU A 522 -28.95 7.93 16.56
CA LEU A 522 -28.85 6.71 15.78
C LEU A 522 -28.69 5.53 16.74
N LEU A 523 -29.51 4.49 16.56
CA LEU A 523 -29.38 3.19 17.18
C LEU A 523 -29.24 2.16 16.08
N GLY A 524 -28.36 1.18 16.27
CA GLY A 524 -28.12 0.18 15.25
C GLY A 524 -27.66 -1.18 15.78
N HIS A 525 -27.86 -2.14 14.92
CA HIS A 525 -27.44 -3.52 15.10
C HIS A 525 -26.82 -4.01 13.79
N GLU A 526 -25.75 -4.77 13.88
CA GLU A 526 -25.05 -5.32 12.72
C GLU A 526 -24.69 -6.78 12.96
N ALA A 527 -24.86 -7.63 11.95
CA ALA A 527 -24.36 -9.00 11.93
C ALA A 527 -23.55 -9.22 10.65
N SER A 528 -22.43 -9.90 10.76
CA SER A 528 -21.60 -10.25 9.61
C SER A 528 -20.96 -11.61 9.75
N SER A 529 -20.61 -12.21 8.61
CA SER A 529 -19.87 -13.46 8.56
C SER A 529 -18.94 -13.46 7.36
N SER A 530 -17.75 -14.05 7.53
CA SER A 530 -16.77 -14.30 6.47
C SER A 530 -16.23 -15.73 6.59
N GLN A 531 -15.96 -16.33 5.46
CA GLN A 531 -15.27 -17.62 5.37
C GLN A 531 -14.38 -17.64 4.15
N GLU A 532 -13.18 -18.17 4.33
CA GLU A 532 -12.18 -18.34 3.29
C GLU A 532 -11.88 -19.84 3.13
N LYS A 533 -11.64 -20.23 1.89
CA LYS A 533 -11.23 -21.57 1.52
C LYS A 533 -10.14 -21.47 0.48
N THR A 534 -8.97 -22.05 0.77
CA THR A 534 -7.85 -22.20 -0.15
C THR A 534 -7.65 -23.65 -0.50
N VAL A 535 -7.48 -23.96 -1.76
CA VAL A 535 -7.11 -25.29 -2.25
C VAL A 535 -5.92 -25.16 -3.16
N THR A 536 -4.84 -25.89 -2.85
CA THR A 536 -3.63 -25.93 -3.67
C THR A 536 -3.32 -27.39 -4.03
N ASN A 537 -3.20 -27.65 -5.31
CA ASN A 537 -2.75 -28.93 -5.85
C ASN A 537 -1.39 -28.75 -6.51
N THR A 538 -0.38 -29.46 -6.03
CA THR A 538 0.99 -29.44 -6.59
C THR A 538 1.26 -30.74 -7.32
N TYR A 539 1.72 -30.63 -8.55
CA TYR A 539 2.07 -31.75 -9.44
C TYR A 539 3.56 -31.71 -9.75
N VAL A 540 4.20 -32.88 -9.82
CA VAL A 540 5.64 -33.06 -10.02
C VAL A 540 5.91 -34.21 -10.96
N ASN A 541 7.18 -34.50 -11.25
CA ASN A 541 7.62 -35.65 -12.07
C ASN A 541 7.12 -35.64 -13.52
N PHE A 542 7.05 -34.45 -14.12
CA PHE A 542 6.80 -34.32 -15.55
C PHE A 542 8.06 -34.66 -16.37
N PRO A 543 7.91 -35.09 -17.62
CA PRO A 543 9.05 -35.20 -18.53
C PRO A 543 9.85 -33.91 -18.62
N SER A 544 11.18 -33.99 -18.53
CA SER A 544 12.05 -32.80 -18.42
C SER A 544 12.01 -31.86 -19.63
N GLN A 545 11.53 -32.31 -20.78
CA GLN A 545 11.40 -31.49 -21.99
C GLN A 545 10.11 -30.67 -22.06
N MET A 546 9.17 -30.88 -21.14
CA MET A 546 7.89 -30.18 -21.19
C MET A 546 8.04 -28.71 -20.80
N GLU A 547 7.56 -27.87 -21.68
CA GLU A 547 7.42 -26.44 -21.43
C GLU A 547 6.29 -26.14 -20.41
N PRO A 548 6.33 -25.03 -19.66
CA PRO A 548 5.34 -24.72 -18.63
C PRO A 548 3.89 -24.76 -19.12
N GLY A 549 3.63 -24.31 -20.35
CA GLY A 549 2.30 -24.37 -20.97
C GLY A 549 1.82 -25.79 -21.24
N GLU A 550 2.71 -26.71 -21.63
CA GLU A 550 2.41 -28.10 -21.86
C GLU A 550 2.16 -28.85 -20.54
N VAL A 551 2.93 -28.53 -19.50
CA VAL A 551 2.75 -29.05 -18.13
C VAL A 551 1.32 -28.75 -17.65
N LEU A 552 0.84 -27.49 -17.79
CA LEU A 552 -0.52 -27.11 -17.41
C LEU A 552 -1.59 -27.76 -18.29
N ALA A 553 -1.32 -27.95 -19.58
CA ALA A 553 -2.25 -28.60 -20.51
C ALA A 553 -2.39 -30.10 -20.24
N GLN A 554 -1.39 -30.75 -19.66
CA GLN A 554 -1.28 -32.19 -19.50
C GLN A 554 -0.93 -32.60 -18.05
N LEU A 555 -1.63 -32.09 -17.06
CA LEU A 555 -1.39 -32.38 -15.64
C LEU A 555 -1.39 -33.88 -15.32
N GLY A 556 -2.11 -34.69 -16.09
CA GLY A 556 -2.19 -36.12 -15.91
C GLY A 556 -0.90 -36.90 -16.31
N THR A 557 0.10 -36.27 -16.94
CA THR A 557 1.41 -36.86 -17.20
C THR A 557 2.35 -36.79 -16.02
N GLY A 558 2.06 -35.88 -15.04
CA GLY A 558 2.78 -35.76 -13.78
C GLY A 558 2.09 -36.52 -12.65
N GLU A 559 2.71 -36.49 -11.49
CA GLU A 559 2.20 -37.06 -10.25
C GLU A 559 1.65 -35.96 -9.31
N LEU A 560 0.50 -36.20 -8.71
CA LEU A 560 0.00 -35.34 -7.64
C LEU A 560 0.89 -35.51 -6.38
N TYR A 561 1.71 -34.50 -6.10
CA TYR A 561 2.62 -34.46 -4.96
C TYR A 561 1.94 -34.04 -3.67
N ALA A 562 1.14 -32.98 -3.73
CA ALA A 562 0.40 -32.48 -2.58
C ALA A 562 -0.98 -31.98 -3.02
N ALA A 563 -2.00 -32.29 -2.20
CA ALA A 563 -3.32 -31.70 -2.30
C ALA A 563 -3.64 -31.08 -0.93
N GLU A 564 -3.47 -29.77 -0.84
CA GLU A 564 -3.67 -29.02 0.38
C GLU A 564 -5.04 -28.31 0.33
N SER A 565 -5.81 -28.39 1.40
CA SER A 565 -7.08 -27.69 1.50
C SER A 565 -7.20 -27.07 2.90
N ASP A 566 -7.16 -25.75 2.94
CA ASP A 566 -7.44 -24.99 4.16
C ASP A 566 -8.82 -24.35 4.06
N ILE A 567 -9.70 -24.76 4.97
CA ILE A 567 -11.02 -24.16 5.14
C ILE A 567 -10.99 -23.41 6.46
N ALA A 568 -10.76 -22.10 6.39
CA ALA A 568 -10.72 -21.25 7.56
C ALA A 568 -12.01 -21.35 8.38
N ALA A 569 -11.87 -21.28 9.69
CA ALA A 569 -13.02 -21.23 10.59
C ALA A 569 -13.91 -20.03 10.24
N LYS A 570 -15.22 -20.26 10.20
CA LYS A 570 -16.19 -19.22 9.90
C LYS A 570 -16.12 -18.10 10.93
N GLU A 571 -15.74 -16.92 10.49
CA GLU A 571 -15.68 -15.72 11.32
C GLU A 571 -17.06 -15.06 11.36
N THR A 572 -17.55 -14.81 12.56
CA THR A 572 -18.83 -14.12 12.76
C THR A 572 -18.68 -12.96 13.72
N MET A 573 -19.41 -11.89 13.48
CA MET A 573 -19.47 -10.74 14.36
C MET A 573 -20.92 -10.26 14.53
N LEU A 574 -21.26 -9.93 15.77
CA LEU A 574 -22.53 -9.33 16.14
C LEU A 574 -22.27 -8.05 16.92
N SER A 575 -22.92 -6.97 16.53
CA SER A 575 -22.64 -5.65 17.10
C SER A 575 -23.93 -4.88 17.41
N PHE A 576 -23.89 -4.10 18.48
CA PHE A 576 -24.91 -3.12 18.84
C PHE A 576 -24.23 -1.76 19.05
N PHE A 577 -24.83 -0.71 18.50
CA PHE A 577 -24.24 0.63 18.60
C PHE A 577 -25.28 1.72 18.70
N GLY A 578 -24.86 2.83 19.29
CA GLY A 578 -25.66 4.04 19.37
C GLY A 578 -24.80 5.28 19.28
N ARG A 579 -25.34 6.34 18.66
CA ARG A 579 -24.70 7.65 18.54
C ARG A 579 -25.73 8.75 18.78
N VAL A 580 -25.33 9.75 19.56
CA VAL A 580 -26.10 10.97 19.79
C VAL A 580 -25.24 12.14 19.34
N ASN A 581 -25.73 12.91 18.37
CA ASN A 581 -25.17 14.20 17.99
C ASN A 581 -26.13 15.29 18.44
N TYR A 582 -25.66 16.24 19.23
CA TYR A 582 -26.44 17.37 19.69
C TYR A 582 -25.71 18.67 19.39
N THR A 583 -26.37 19.57 18.70
CA THR A 583 -25.88 20.91 18.40
C THR A 583 -26.71 21.92 19.15
N LEU A 584 -26.07 22.65 20.07
CA LEU A 584 -26.68 23.69 20.89
C LEU A 584 -26.40 25.07 20.27
N MET A 585 -27.45 25.82 19.98
CA MET A 585 -27.40 27.21 19.47
C MET A 585 -26.59 27.34 18.16
N ASP A 586 -26.47 26.29 17.37
CA ASP A 586 -25.59 26.21 16.18
C ASP A 586 -24.09 26.44 16.44
N LYS A 587 -23.64 26.48 17.70
CA LYS A 587 -22.25 26.80 18.09
C LYS A 587 -21.52 25.70 18.83
N TYR A 588 -22.20 25.01 19.73
CA TYR A 588 -21.61 23.96 20.57
C TYR A 588 -22.11 22.62 20.10
N LEU A 589 -21.17 21.74 19.70
CA LEU A 589 -21.47 20.44 19.15
C LEU A 589 -20.99 19.36 20.11
N PHE A 590 -21.84 18.38 20.38
CA PHE A 590 -21.58 17.25 21.24
C PHE A 590 -21.86 15.96 20.49
N THR A 591 -20.93 15.03 20.52
CA THR A 591 -21.12 13.68 19.96
C THR A 591 -20.76 12.65 21.02
N VAL A 592 -21.64 11.71 21.27
CA VAL A 592 -21.39 10.54 22.10
C VAL A 592 -21.71 9.30 21.28
N THR A 593 -20.76 8.37 21.19
CA THR A 593 -20.92 7.09 20.48
C THR A 593 -20.56 5.95 21.42
N THR A 594 -21.33 4.88 21.39
CA THR A 594 -21.02 3.65 22.09
C THR A 594 -21.28 2.47 21.18
N ARG A 595 -20.42 1.45 21.26
CA ARG A 595 -20.56 0.21 20.49
C ARG A 595 -20.10 -0.98 21.32
N ALA A 596 -20.83 -2.06 21.21
CA ALA A 596 -20.49 -3.37 21.77
C ALA A 596 -20.37 -4.37 20.61
N ASP A 597 -19.21 -5.03 20.49
CA ASP A 597 -18.90 -5.99 19.44
C ASP A 597 -18.61 -7.36 20.03
N GLY A 598 -19.26 -8.41 19.52
CA GLY A 598 -19.01 -9.80 19.86
C GLY A 598 -18.39 -10.54 18.68
N SER A 599 -17.15 -11.06 18.82
CA SER A 599 -16.41 -11.77 17.77
C SER A 599 -16.26 -13.26 18.10
N SER A 600 -16.45 -14.12 17.08
CA SER A 600 -16.22 -15.56 17.19
C SER A 600 -14.76 -15.97 17.40
N LYS A 601 -13.80 -15.04 17.13
CA LYS A 601 -12.35 -15.29 17.34
C LYS A 601 -11.95 -15.42 18.80
N PHE A 602 -12.79 -14.93 19.74
CA PHE A 602 -12.56 -15.01 21.17
C PHE A 602 -13.48 -16.00 21.85
N THR A 603 -13.04 -16.54 22.97
CA THR A 603 -13.83 -17.44 23.81
C THR A 603 -15.07 -16.75 24.38
N LYS A 604 -16.01 -17.53 24.92
CA LYS A 604 -17.28 -17.00 25.45
C LYS A 604 -17.09 -15.89 26.49
N ASN A 605 -16.05 -15.97 27.33
CA ASN A 605 -15.81 -15.01 28.41
C ASN A 605 -15.29 -13.66 27.92
N ASN A 606 -14.49 -13.65 26.86
CA ASN A 606 -13.81 -12.46 26.33
C ASN A 606 -14.35 -12.03 24.96
N ARG A 607 -15.47 -12.61 24.52
CA ARG A 607 -16.08 -12.40 23.20
C ARG A 607 -16.49 -10.95 22.96
N TRP A 608 -17.01 -10.28 23.99
CA TRP A 608 -17.58 -8.94 23.87
C TRP A 608 -16.58 -7.85 24.25
N GLY A 609 -16.36 -6.91 23.32
CA GLY A 609 -15.65 -5.65 23.53
C GLY A 609 -16.61 -4.47 23.59
N PHE A 610 -16.36 -3.50 24.49
CA PHE A 610 -17.15 -2.29 24.63
C PHE A 610 -16.31 -1.04 24.36
N PHE A 611 -16.78 -0.19 23.45
CA PHE A 611 -15.99 0.92 22.88
C PHE A 611 -16.77 2.25 22.94
N PRO A 612 -16.67 3.00 24.05
CA PRO A 612 -17.26 4.32 24.19
C PRO A 612 -16.36 5.42 23.60
N SER A 613 -16.99 6.49 23.09
CA SER A 613 -16.31 7.73 22.70
C SER A 613 -17.18 8.96 22.93
N ALA A 614 -16.52 10.08 23.13
CA ALA A 614 -17.16 11.40 23.26
C ALA A 614 -16.32 12.47 22.55
N ALA A 615 -16.98 13.44 21.94
CA ALA A 615 -16.34 14.59 21.35
C ALA A 615 -17.17 15.86 21.57
N VAL A 616 -16.45 16.97 21.67
CA VAL A 616 -17.01 18.32 21.78
C VAL A 616 -16.36 19.23 20.76
N ALA A 617 -17.13 20.04 20.07
CA ALA A 617 -16.60 21.09 19.23
C ALA A 617 -17.30 22.44 19.52
N TRP A 618 -16.51 23.52 19.41
CA TRP A 618 -16.95 24.87 19.63
C TRP A 618 -16.63 25.75 18.41
N ARG A 619 -17.64 26.30 17.80
CA ARG A 619 -17.50 27.28 16.72
C ARG A 619 -17.25 28.69 17.32
N VAL A 620 -15.99 28.99 17.51
CA VAL A 620 -15.53 30.24 18.14
C VAL A 620 -15.88 31.45 17.25
N SER A 621 -15.74 31.28 15.91
CA SER A 621 -16.08 32.37 14.95
C SER A 621 -17.52 32.84 15.02
N ASP A 622 -18.45 31.97 15.46
CA ASP A 622 -19.89 32.28 15.50
C ASP A 622 -20.29 33.02 16.80
N GLU A 623 -19.31 33.29 17.67
CA GLU A 623 -19.55 33.99 18.93
C GLU A 623 -19.63 35.51 18.72
N PRO A 624 -20.50 36.24 19.52
CA PRO A 624 -20.65 37.69 19.40
C PRO A 624 -19.34 38.46 19.57
N PHE A 625 -18.44 38.00 20.43
CA PHE A 625 -17.15 38.66 20.67
C PHE A 625 -16.18 38.55 19.50
N MET A 626 -16.40 37.59 18.54
CA MET A 626 -15.59 37.42 17.36
C MET A 626 -16.07 38.21 16.15
N GLN A 627 -17.20 38.91 16.23
CA GLN A 627 -17.76 39.69 15.11
C GLN A 627 -16.81 40.74 14.55
N SER A 628 -15.96 41.36 15.39
CA SER A 628 -14.93 42.29 14.95
C SER A 628 -13.84 41.65 14.10
N ALA A 629 -13.60 40.36 14.28
CA ALA A 629 -12.59 39.59 13.52
C ALA A 629 -13.15 39.04 12.19
N SER A 630 -14.45 39.06 11.94
CA SER A 630 -15.11 38.46 10.76
C SER A 630 -14.58 38.98 9.41
N ARG A 631 -13.92 40.15 9.40
CA ARG A 631 -13.31 40.71 8.18
C ARG A 631 -12.11 39.91 7.66
N TRP A 632 -11.39 39.22 8.55
CA TRP A 632 -10.20 38.43 8.20
C TRP A 632 -10.30 36.96 8.66
N LEU A 633 -11.10 36.69 9.68
CA LEU A 633 -11.33 35.34 10.20
C LEU A 633 -12.69 34.81 9.74
N SER A 634 -12.71 33.95 8.76
CA SER A 634 -13.94 33.40 8.16
C SER A 634 -14.53 32.28 9.01
N SER A 635 -13.66 31.42 9.56
CA SER A 635 -14.07 30.33 10.42
C SER A 635 -12.98 29.97 11.44
N LEU A 636 -13.40 29.66 12.65
CA LEU A 636 -12.55 29.10 13.71
C LEU A 636 -13.38 28.13 14.55
N LYS A 637 -12.96 26.84 14.55
CA LYS A 637 -13.59 25.79 15.33
C LYS A 637 -12.55 25.02 16.13
N LEU A 638 -12.80 24.85 17.42
CA LEU A 638 -11.99 24.01 18.31
C LEU A 638 -12.69 22.68 18.50
N ARG A 639 -11.94 21.59 18.48
CA ARG A 639 -12.42 20.21 18.63
C ARG A 639 -11.61 19.48 19.70
N LEU A 640 -12.29 18.74 20.56
CA LEU A 640 -11.69 17.84 21.54
C LEU A 640 -12.41 16.49 21.49
N SER A 641 -11.66 15.40 21.33
CA SER A 641 -12.23 14.05 21.33
C SER A 641 -11.43 13.09 22.19
N TYR A 642 -12.16 12.17 22.80
CA TYR A 642 -11.64 11.03 23.57
C TYR A 642 -12.47 9.80 23.25
N GLY A 643 -11.83 8.64 23.06
CA GLY A 643 -12.57 7.40 22.89
C GLY A 643 -11.69 6.18 22.78
N THR A 644 -12.35 5.05 22.70
CA THR A 644 -11.70 3.74 22.59
C THR A 644 -12.18 3.02 21.33
N ALA A 645 -11.30 2.23 20.72
CA ALA A 645 -11.60 1.33 19.62
C ALA A 645 -10.87 0.00 19.85
N GLY A 646 -11.48 -1.10 19.44
CA GLY A 646 -10.89 -2.45 19.55
C GLY A 646 -10.18 -2.88 18.29
N ASN A 647 -9.35 -3.93 18.41
CA ASN A 647 -8.78 -4.65 17.30
C ASN A 647 -9.01 -6.16 17.50
N ASN A 648 -9.64 -6.82 16.51
CA ASN A 648 -9.87 -8.27 16.48
C ASN A 648 -9.18 -8.95 15.28
N ARG A 649 -8.21 -8.31 14.68
CA ARG A 649 -7.48 -8.83 13.51
C ARG A 649 -6.43 -9.85 13.92
N ILE A 650 -6.83 -10.83 14.74
CA ILE A 650 -6.05 -12.00 15.12
C ILE A 650 -6.36 -13.15 14.17
N SER A 651 -5.41 -14.05 14.02
CA SER A 651 -5.65 -15.30 13.31
C SER A 651 -6.75 -16.10 13.97
N SER A 652 -7.58 -16.77 13.17
CA SER A 652 -8.58 -17.72 13.69
C SER A 652 -7.87 -18.94 14.29
N GLY A 653 -8.42 -19.49 15.35
CA GLY A 653 -7.91 -20.70 15.97
C GLY A 653 -6.94 -20.51 17.15
N LEU A 654 -6.43 -19.30 17.43
CA LEU A 654 -5.52 -19.04 18.57
C LEU A 654 -6.10 -19.39 19.94
N THR A 655 -7.41 -19.47 20.04
CA THR A 655 -8.15 -19.88 21.24
C THR A 655 -8.55 -21.37 21.24
N SER A 656 -8.02 -22.16 20.30
CA SER A 656 -8.31 -23.59 20.13
C SER A 656 -7.01 -24.37 19.98
N THR A 657 -7.00 -25.64 20.38
CA THR A 657 -5.86 -26.53 20.13
C THR A 657 -5.79 -26.83 18.62
N THR A 658 -4.59 -26.64 18.05
CA THR A 658 -4.30 -27.01 16.66
C THR A 658 -3.42 -28.25 16.62
N TYR A 659 -3.54 -29.00 15.53
CA TYR A 659 -2.68 -30.14 15.23
C TYR A 659 -2.05 -29.91 13.87
N THR A 660 -0.80 -30.31 13.73
CA THR A 660 -0.09 -30.35 12.45
C THR A 660 0.23 -31.78 12.10
N LEU A 661 0.27 -32.09 10.81
CA LEU A 661 0.89 -33.32 10.35
C LEU A 661 2.39 -33.18 10.54
N SER A 662 3.00 -34.17 11.18
CA SER A 662 4.45 -34.23 11.26
C SER A 662 5.05 -34.12 9.85
N GLY A 663 5.97 -33.17 9.69
CA GLY A 663 6.55 -32.84 8.39
C GLY A 663 7.24 -34.02 7.70
N THR A 664 7.79 -33.83 6.54
CA THR A 664 8.49 -34.83 5.74
C THR A 664 9.59 -35.57 6.51
N SER A 665 10.20 -34.93 7.51
CA SER A 665 11.15 -35.50 8.46
C SER A 665 10.49 -36.38 9.54
N GLY A 666 9.21 -36.27 9.79
CA GLY A 666 8.46 -37.04 10.78
C GLY A 666 7.78 -38.30 10.22
N LYS A 667 8.01 -38.66 8.99
CA LYS A 667 7.52 -39.92 8.42
C LYS A 667 8.43 -41.07 8.89
N TYR A 668 8.08 -41.68 10.02
CA TYR A 668 8.76 -42.86 10.47
C TYR A 668 8.15 -44.11 9.78
N PRO A 669 8.96 -44.97 9.14
CA PRO A 669 8.49 -46.25 8.65
C PRO A 669 8.11 -47.11 9.86
N TYR A 670 6.86 -47.40 10.05
CA TYR A 670 6.41 -48.37 11.01
C TYR A 670 6.35 -49.74 10.31
N PHE A 671 7.25 -50.65 10.68
CA PHE A 671 7.34 -51.98 10.11
C PHE A 671 7.42 -52.05 8.55
N GLY A 672 8.39 -51.39 7.98
CA GLY A 672 8.98 -51.78 6.71
C GLY A 672 8.37 -51.24 5.42
N GLU A 673 7.09 -50.83 5.32
CA GLU A 673 6.51 -50.52 4.00
C GLU A 673 5.51 -49.33 3.93
N SER A 674 4.96 -48.84 5.01
CA SER A 674 4.06 -47.67 4.98
C SER A 674 4.52 -46.58 5.91
N ARG A 675 4.65 -45.36 5.36
CA ARG A 675 4.93 -44.18 6.16
C ARG A 675 3.66 -43.73 6.91
N ALA A 676 3.62 -43.95 8.22
CA ALA A 676 2.53 -43.42 9.04
C ALA A 676 2.72 -41.92 9.22
N THR A 677 1.70 -41.15 8.88
CA THR A 677 1.64 -39.72 9.20
C THR A 677 1.21 -39.57 10.67
N MET A 678 2.05 -38.97 11.49
CA MET A 678 1.73 -38.68 12.87
C MET A 678 1.11 -37.29 13.00
N LEU A 679 0.10 -37.15 13.83
CA LEU A 679 -0.41 -35.86 14.26
C LEU A 679 0.45 -35.36 15.43
N GLU A 680 1.01 -34.17 15.29
CA GLU A 680 1.73 -33.47 16.33
C GLU A 680 0.90 -32.28 16.79
N HIS A 681 1.12 -31.83 18.02
CA HIS A 681 0.55 -30.57 18.47
C HIS A 681 1.05 -29.44 17.58
N GLY A 682 0.20 -28.45 17.33
CA GLY A 682 0.59 -27.22 16.67
C GLY A 682 1.72 -26.52 17.44
N THR A 683 2.43 -25.61 16.77
CA THR A 683 3.61 -24.91 17.33
C THR A 683 3.29 -24.02 18.52
N TYR A 684 2.03 -23.67 18.73
CA TYR A 684 1.62 -22.77 19.82
C TYR A 684 0.66 -23.43 20.80
N LEU A 685 0.83 -23.09 22.09
CA LEU A 685 -0.09 -23.41 23.15
C LEU A 685 -1.29 -22.47 23.08
N TYR A 686 -2.49 -23.03 22.92
CA TYR A 686 -3.71 -22.24 22.86
C TYR A 686 -3.94 -21.44 24.17
N ASN A 687 -4.55 -20.25 24.04
CA ASN A 687 -4.88 -19.40 25.19
C ASN A 687 -6.38 -19.04 25.18
N PRO A 688 -7.20 -19.61 26.06
CA PRO A 688 -8.64 -19.32 26.14
C PRO A 688 -8.93 -17.92 26.68
N ASP A 689 -7.96 -17.26 27.31
CA ASP A 689 -8.13 -15.96 27.98
C ASP A 689 -7.79 -14.78 27.08
N LEU A 690 -7.49 -15.04 25.79
CA LEU A 690 -7.23 -13.98 24.83
C LEU A 690 -8.41 -13.01 24.74
N LYS A 691 -8.10 -11.71 24.77
CA LYS A 691 -9.04 -10.60 24.69
C LYS A 691 -8.64 -9.58 23.64
N TRP A 692 -9.50 -8.62 23.42
CA TRP A 692 -9.32 -7.52 22.48
C TRP A 692 -8.10 -6.65 22.79
N GLU A 693 -7.32 -6.29 21.78
CA GLU A 693 -6.46 -5.12 21.88
C GLU A 693 -7.32 -3.86 21.92
N THR A 694 -6.94 -2.88 22.73
CA THR A 694 -7.70 -1.64 22.90
C THR A 694 -6.84 -0.42 22.63
N THR A 695 -7.23 0.37 21.62
CA THR A 695 -6.63 1.67 21.32
C THR A 695 -7.45 2.79 21.94
N ILE A 696 -6.79 3.62 22.75
CA ILE A 696 -7.35 4.84 23.34
C ILE A 696 -6.82 6.02 22.54
N THR A 697 -7.70 6.82 21.97
CA THR A 697 -7.33 8.02 21.22
C THR A 697 -7.73 9.29 21.96
N ARG A 698 -6.89 10.30 21.89
CA ARG A 698 -7.12 11.66 22.40
C ARG A 698 -6.70 12.62 21.29
N ASN A 699 -7.59 13.53 20.90
CA ASN A 699 -7.33 14.47 19.83
C ASN A 699 -7.80 15.89 20.20
N LEU A 700 -6.94 16.87 19.97
CA LEU A 700 -7.25 18.30 20.01
C LEU A 700 -7.09 18.86 18.60
N GLY A 701 -8.15 19.42 18.02
CA GLY A 701 -8.14 19.94 16.66
C GLY A 701 -8.55 21.41 16.61
N ILE A 702 -7.98 22.11 15.63
CA ILE A 702 -8.30 23.49 15.29
C ILE A 702 -8.59 23.52 13.79
N ASP A 703 -9.84 23.88 13.43
CA ASP A 703 -10.19 24.16 12.04
C ASP A 703 -10.21 25.68 11.85
N TYR A 704 -9.53 26.18 10.83
CA TYR A 704 -9.39 27.61 10.58
C TYR A 704 -9.68 27.99 9.13
N GLY A 705 -10.18 29.21 8.95
CA GLY A 705 -10.38 29.83 7.64
C GLY A 705 -10.18 31.33 7.74
N PHE A 706 -9.41 31.90 6.83
CA PHE A 706 -9.10 33.32 6.77
C PHE A 706 -9.44 33.88 5.39
N LEU A 707 -9.77 35.19 5.33
CA LEU A 707 -9.96 35.95 4.09
C LEU A 707 -10.98 35.28 3.15
N ASP A 708 -12.21 35.08 3.65
CA ASP A 708 -13.30 34.36 2.95
C ASP A 708 -12.89 32.94 2.52
N ASN A 709 -12.21 32.23 3.45
CA ASN A 709 -11.66 30.88 3.27
C ASN A 709 -10.61 30.72 2.15
N ARG A 710 -10.04 31.83 1.65
CA ARG A 710 -8.90 31.78 0.72
C ARG A 710 -7.70 31.08 1.33
N ILE A 711 -7.56 31.11 2.65
CA ILE A 711 -6.61 30.33 3.42
C ILE A 711 -7.43 29.52 4.41
N SER A 712 -7.39 28.20 4.31
CA SER A 712 -8.14 27.31 5.20
C SER A 712 -7.34 26.05 5.50
N GLY A 713 -7.67 25.41 6.61
CA GLY A 713 -7.00 24.18 6.97
C GLY A 713 -7.36 23.65 8.34
N THR A 714 -6.61 22.63 8.77
CA THR A 714 -6.77 21.98 10.08
C THR A 714 -5.41 21.77 10.73
N LEU A 715 -5.38 21.89 12.05
CA LEU A 715 -4.24 21.56 12.90
C LEU A 715 -4.73 20.59 13.98
N ASP A 716 -4.22 19.37 13.98
CA ASP A 716 -4.58 18.33 14.93
C ASP A 716 -3.38 17.90 15.77
N PHE A 717 -3.59 17.77 17.10
CA PHE A 717 -2.66 17.17 18.05
C PHE A 717 -3.29 15.90 18.58
N TYR A 718 -2.57 14.78 18.52
CA TYR A 718 -3.11 13.51 18.97
C TYR A 718 -2.15 12.73 19.85
N TRP A 719 -2.74 11.89 20.70
CA TRP A 719 -2.05 10.91 21.51
C TRP A 719 -2.87 9.62 21.57
N ASN A 720 -2.40 8.60 20.85
CA ASN A 720 -3.00 7.28 20.80
C ASN A 720 -2.20 6.32 21.69
N THR A 721 -2.88 5.44 22.40
CA THR A 721 -2.26 4.41 23.24
C THR A 721 -2.96 3.10 22.98
N THR A 722 -2.23 2.07 22.54
CA THR A 722 -2.75 0.71 22.33
C THR A 722 -2.29 -0.17 23.47
N ARG A 723 -3.23 -0.79 24.19
CA ARG A 723 -3.01 -1.66 25.35
C ARG A 723 -3.46 -3.07 25.06
N ASP A 724 -3.02 -4.00 25.93
CA ASP A 724 -3.35 -5.42 25.84
C ASP A 724 -2.96 -6.01 24.47
N LEU A 725 -1.75 -5.64 24.01
CA LEU A 725 -1.22 -6.12 22.72
C LEU A 725 -1.16 -7.65 22.74
N LEU A 726 -1.60 -8.26 21.64
CA LEU A 726 -1.51 -9.70 21.43
C LEU A 726 -0.10 -10.06 20.96
N MET A 727 0.69 -10.64 21.82
CA MET A 727 2.09 -10.94 21.57
C MET A 727 2.39 -12.41 21.79
N ARG A 728 3.38 -12.90 21.06
CA ARG A 728 3.95 -14.24 21.25
C ARG A 728 4.87 -14.21 22.45
N THR A 729 4.67 -15.14 23.38
CA THR A 729 5.54 -15.41 24.53
C THR A 729 6.09 -16.82 24.39
N GLU A 730 7.40 -16.98 24.46
CA GLU A 730 8.00 -18.30 24.51
C GLU A 730 7.54 -19.05 25.75
N VAL A 731 7.28 -20.34 25.58
CA VAL A 731 6.94 -21.23 26.68
C VAL A 731 8.05 -22.26 26.85
N PRO A 732 8.22 -22.80 28.08
CA PRO A 732 9.25 -23.81 28.32
C PRO A 732 9.09 -24.98 27.34
N SER A 733 10.17 -25.40 26.69
CA SER A 733 10.18 -26.48 25.68
C SER A 733 9.64 -27.81 26.21
N MET A 734 9.68 -28.02 27.53
CA MET A 734 9.05 -29.16 28.22
C MET A 734 7.52 -29.22 28.03
N SER A 735 6.87 -28.11 27.67
CA SER A 735 5.43 -28.08 27.37
C SER A 735 5.07 -28.74 26.05
N GLY A 736 6.03 -29.02 25.18
CA GLY A 736 5.84 -29.50 23.81
C GLY A 736 5.45 -28.41 22.80
N TYR A 737 5.37 -27.15 23.24
CA TYR A 737 5.02 -26.00 22.41
C TYR A 737 6.17 -25.00 22.36
N SER A 738 6.25 -24.22 21.27
CA SER A 738 7.28 -23.18 21.13
C SER A 738 6.87 -21.87 21.75
N TYR A 739 5.59 -21.48 21.66
CA TYR A 739 5.09 -20.20 22.15
C TYR A 739 3.58 -20.23 22.50
N GLN A 740 3.15 -19.18 23.18
CA GLN A 740 1.73 -18.89 23.47
C GLN A 740 1.44 -17.42 23.12
N TYR A 741 0.25 -17.15 22.58
CA TYR A 741 -0.23 -15.78 22.45
C TYR A 741 -0.82 -15.29 23.78
N GLN A 742 -0.43 -14.10 24.22
CA GLN A 742 -0.92 -13.47 25.45
C GLN A 742 -1.19 -11.99 25.20
N ASN A 743 -2.13 -11.42 25.99
CA ASN A 743 -2.37 -9.97 25.97
C ASN A 743 -1.48 -9.27 26.99
N PHE A 744 -0.38 -8.69 26.53
CA PHE A 744 0.46 -7.84 27.33
C PHE A 744 1.13 -6.77 26.44
N GLY A 745 1.78 -5.81 27.05
CA GLY A 745 2.44 -4.76 26.33
C GLY A 745 1.54 -3.55 26.01
N GLN A 746 2.21 -2.46 25.70
CA GLN A 746 1.59 -1.19 25.36
C GLN A 746 2.47 -0.43 24.39
N THR A 747 1.85 0.20 23.40
CA THR A 747 2.50 1.15 22.49
C THR A 747 1.79 2.50 22.53
N SER A 748 2.48 3.56 22.14
CA SER A 748 1.89 4.87 21.95
C SER A 748 2.36 5.55 20.67
N ASN A 749 1.48 6.37 20.09
CA ASN A 749 1.75 7.24 18.95
C ASN A 749 1.33 8.66 19.32
N LYS A 750 2.24 9.63 19.22
CA LYS A 750 1.99 11.05 19.48
C LYS A 750 2.39 11.86 18.27
N GLY A 751 1.56 12.82 17.89
CA GLY A 751 1.87 13.57 16.69
C GLY A 751 1.08 14.85 16.49
N VAL A 752 1.50 15.55 15.44
CA VAL A 752 0.91 16.80 14.98
C VAL A 752 0.65 16.69 13.49
N GLU A 753 -0.52 17.07 13.04
CA GLU A 753 -0.92 17.10 11.64
C GLU A 753 -1.38 18.50 11.27
N LEU A 754 -0.87 19.02 10.16
CA LEU A 754 -1.29 20.31 9.59
C LEU A 754 -1.73 20.08 8.14
N THR A 755 -2.90 20.62 7.80
CA THR A 755 -3.33 20.81 6.42
C THR A 755 -3.51 22.28 6.14
N LEU A 756 -3.10 22.74 4.96
CA LEU A 756 -3.26 24.09 4.49
C LEU A 756 -3.74 24.05 3.04
N ARG A 757 -4.83 24.74 2.78
CA ARG A 757 -5.33 25.00 1.43
C ARG A 757 -5.38 26.51 1.21
N THR A 758 -4.78 26.99 0.13
CA THR A 758 -4.68 28.40 -0.18
C THR A 758 -5.05 28.67 -1.62
N VAL A 759 -6.00 29.58 -1.84
CA VAL A 759 -6.32 30.13 -3.15
C VAL A 759 -5.44 31.38 -3.35
N LEU A 760 -4.32 31.20 -4.07
CA LEU A 760 -3.34 32.29 -4.32
C LEU A 760 -3.87 33.29 -5.34
N ALA A 761 -4.48 32.79 -6.40
CA ALA A 761 -5.10 33.59 -7.44
C ALA A 761 -6.36 32.89 -7.94
N ASP A 762 -7.38 33.69 -8.24
CA ASP A 762 -8.65 33.21 -8.80
C ASP A 762 -9.20 34.30 -9.72
N THR A 763 -8.87 34.21 -11.01
CA THR A 763 -9.34 35.07 -12.08
C THR A 763 -9.70 34.22 -13.31
N LYS A 764 -10.54 34.72 -14.20
CA LYS A 764 -10.91 33.99 -15.44
C LYS A 764 -9.73 33.53 -16.30
N LYS A 765 -8.60 34.26 -16.28
CA LYS A 765 -7.43 33.97 -17.12
C LYS A 765 -6.34 33.23 -16.38
N PHE A 766 -6.33 33.28 -15.05
CA PHE A 766 -5.30 32.71 -14.22
C PHE A 766 -5.86 32.33 -12.86
N GLY A 767 -5.81 31.04 -12.58
CA GLY A 767 -6.12 30.45 -11.27
C GLY A 767 -4.90 29.74 -10.72
N LEU A 768 -4.67 29.84 -9.43
CA LEU A 768 -3.59 29.12 -8.74
C LEU A 768 -3.98 28.78 -7.32
N ASN A 769 -4.03 27.49 -7.02
CA ASN A 769 -4.24 26.94 -5.69
C ASN A 769 -2.94 26.31 -5.19
N PHE A 770 -2.71 26.42 -3.88
CA PHE A 770 -1.63 25.76 -3.18
C PHE A 770 -2.21 24.92 -2.05
N ASN A 771 -1.92 23.62 -2.07
CA ASN A 771 -2.29 22.69 -1.02
C ASN A 771 -1.01 22.16 -0.38
N PHE A 772 -1.01 22.08 0.95
CA PHE A 772 0.11 21.57 1.73
C PHE A 772 -0.40 20.71 2.88
N ASN A 773 0.25 19.59 3.13
CA ASN A 773 0.00 18.79 4.31
C ASN A 773 1.30 18.26 4.88
N ILE A 774 1.37 18.16 6.20
CA ILE A 774 2.47 17.59 6.95
C ILE A 774 1.94 16.85 8.17
N ALA A 775 2.51 15.70 8.45
CA ALA A 775 2.27 14.95 9.67
C ALA A 775 3.58 14.55 10.31
N TYR A 776 3.71 14.84 11.59
CA TYR A 776 4.79 14.33 12.45
C TYR A 776 4.20 13.27 13.37
N ASN A 777 4.79 12.08 13.42
CA ASN A 777 4.41 11.00 14.33
C ASN A 777 5.63 10.45 15.05
N LYS A 778 5.54 10.31 16.37
CA LYS A 778 6.50 9.59 17.21
C LYS A 778 5.84 8.35 17.78
N ASN A 779 6.29 7.18 17.34
CA ASN A 779 5.90 5.89 17.89
C ASN A 779 6.81 5.55 19.08
N ASN A 780 6.28 4.87 20.08
CA ASN A 780 7.02 4.39 21.25
C ASN A 780 6.42 3.09 21.76
N ILE A 781 7.27 2.17 22.15
CA ILE A 781 6.92 0.94 22.86
C ILE A 781 7.01 1.26 24.35
N ASP A 782 5.84 1.40 24.99
CA ASP A 782 5.78 1.88 26.39
C ASP A 782 6.03 0.77 27.40
N LYS A 783 5.63 -0.49 27.08
CA LYS A 783 5.74 -1.61 28.02
C LYS A 783 5.75 -2.96 27.29
N LEU A 784 6.64 -3.86 27.69
CA LEU A 784 6.76 -5.24 27.19
C LEU A 784 6.87 -6.29 28.30
N ASN A 785 6.72 -5.91 29.59
CA ASN A 785 6.90 -6.82 30.72
C ASN A 785 8.28 -7.52 30.71
N ASN A 786 9.34 -6.79 30.38
CA ASN A 786 10.73 -7.26 30.24
C ASN A 786 10.93 -8.34 29.14
N GLN A 787 10.01 -8.46 28.21
CA GLN A 787 10.15 -9.34 27.04
C GLN A 787 10.66 -8.57 25.83
N ASN A 788 11.87 -8.05 25.93
CA ASN A 788 12.57 -7.50 24.77
C ASN A 788 12.94 -8.65 23.83
N SER A 789 12.86 -8.42 22.53
CA SER A 789 13.14 -9.45 21.55
C SER A 789 13.90 -8.91 20.34
N TRP A 790 14.83 -9.71 19.87
CA TRP A 790 15.43 -9.54 18.55
C TRP A 790 14.53 -10.18 17.50
N GLN A 791 14.40 -9.52 16.36
CA GLN A 791 13.66 -10.03 15.22
C GLN A 791 14.56 -10.02 13.99
N SER A 792 14.48 -11.07 13.22
CA SER A 792 15.17 -11.18 11.94
C SER A 792 14.21 -10.79 10.82
N SER A 793 14.74 -10.11 9.81
CA SER A 793 13.99 -9.87 8.59
C SER A 793 13.84 -11.17 7.78
N ASN A 794 12.65 -11.39 7.24
CA ASN A 794 12.37 -12.54 6.38
C ASN A 794 12.57 -12.24 4.89
N TRP A 795 12.85 -10.99 4.53
CA TRP A 795 12.97 -10.56 3.13
C TRP A 795 14.25 -11.01 2.43
N GLY A 796 15.26 -11.45 3.18
CA GLY A 796 16.55 -11.88 2.65
C GLY A 796 16.72 -13.36 2.47
N GLY A 797 15.75 -14.19 2.80
CA GLY A 797 15.86 -15.64 2.76
C GLY A 797 16.91 -16.20 3.72
N SER A 798 17.47 -17.36 3.41
CA SER A 798 18.43 -18.05 4.27
C SER A 798 19.73 -17.28 4.50
N ILE A 799 20.08 -16.34 3.65
CA ILE A 799 21.33 -15.57 3.74
C ILE A 799 21.22 -14.44 4.76
N ILE A 800 20.06 -13.80 4.87
CA ILE A 800 19.85 -12.63 5.72
C ILE A 800 18.97 -12.94 6.93
N SER A 801 18.07 -13.92 6.82
CA SER A 801 17.15 -14.29 7.90
C SER A 801 17.80 -14.85 9.17
N GLN A 802 19.09 -15.15 9.12
CA GLN A 802 19.85 -15.66 10.27
C GLN A 802 20.30 -14.56 11.24
N TYR A 803 20.11 -13.28 10.88
CA TYR A 803 20.65 -12.16 11.65
C TYR A 803 19.53 -11.26 12.18
N GLU A 804 19.61 -11.02 13.47
CA GLU A 804 18.71 -10.15 14.22
C GLU A 804 19.01 -8.69 13.89
N ASP A 805 18.30 -8.11 12.96
CA ASP A 805 18.48 -6.76 12.42
C ASP A 805 17.42 -5.75 12.91
N TYR A 806 16.41 -6.22 13.64
CA TYR A 806 15.42 -5.40 14.33
C TYR A 806 15.38 -5.72 15.82
N TYR A 807 15.26 -4.69 16.66
CA TYR A 807 15.16 -4.87 18.10
C TYR A 807 13.90 -4.24 18.66
N ILE A 808 13.08 -5.05 19.30
CA ILE A 808 11.85 -4.65 19.97
C ILE A 808 12.15 -4.56 21.48
N HIS A 809 12.12 -3.34 22.02
CA HIS A 809 12.45 -3.09 23.43
C HIS A 809 11.63 -1.94 24.02
N GLU A 810 11.47 -1.92 25.32
CA GLU A 810 10.82 -0.82 26.04
C GLU A 810 11.59 0.50 25.82
N GLY A 811 10.85 1.58 25.53
CA GLY A 811 11.40 2.89 25.19
C GLY A 811 11.84 3.06 23.74
N GLY A 812 11.91 1.96 22.97
CA GLY A 812 12.17 1.97 21.53
C GLY A 812 10.94 2.30 20.72
N SER A 813 11.09 2.28 19.41
CA SER A 813 9.97 2.40 18.47
C SER A 813 9.91 1.19 17.54
N LEU A 814 8.74 0.98 16.93
CA LEU A 814 8.58 -0.01 15.88
C LEU A 814 9.53 0.27 14.72
N GLY A 815 10.10 -0.80 14.13
CA GLY A 815 10.94 -0.70 12.95
C GLY A 815 12.35 -0.13 13.19
N GLU A 816 12.87 -0.19 14.40
CA GLU A 816 14.26 0.19 14.68
C GLU A 816 15.22 -0.83 14.06
N ILE A 817 16.08 -0.33 13.17
CA ILE A 817 17.15 -1.11 12.56
C ILE A 817 18.35 -1.10 13.53
N TRP A 818 18.84 -2.29 13.85
CA TRP A 818 20.00 -2.50 14.70
C TRP A 818 21.04 -3.35 13.98
N GLY A 819 22.29 -3.06 14.19
CA GLY A 819 23.40 -3.79 13.56
C GLY A 819 24.73 -3.25 14.03
N TYR A 820 25.78 -3.78 13.45
CA TYR A 820 27.13 -3.32 13.68
C TYR A 820 27.43 -2.15 12.75
N LYS A 821 27.89 -1.04 13.31
CA LYS A 821 28.26 0.13 12.53
C LYS A 821 29.65 -0.06 11.93
N THR A 822 29.77 0.18 10.64
CA THR A 822 31.05 0.03 9.93
C THR A 822 32.10 1.04 10.40
N ASN A 823 33.33 0.60 10.57
CA ASN A 823 34.47 1.40 11.07
C ASN A 823 35.71 1.20 10.19
N GLY A 824 35.57 1.29 8.87
CA GLY A 824 36.63 1.09 7.90
C GLY A 824 37.03 -0.37 7.72
N PHE A 825 38.29 -0.62 7.43
CA PHE A 825 38.82 -1.94 7.19
C PHE A 825 40.24 -2.09 7.76
N TYR A 826 40.67 -3.33 8.01
CA TYR A 826 42.00 -3.63 8.50
C TYR A 826 43.07 -3.31 7.46
N THR A 827 44.19 -2.77 7.91
CA THR A 827 45.37 -2.52 7.07
C THR A 827 46.61 -3.15 7.66
N ALA A 828 47.55 -3.52 6.81
CA ALA A 828 48.81 -4.08 7.26
C ALA A 828 49.69 -3.02 7.88
N TYR A 829 50.21 -3.29 9.07
CA TYR A 829 51.07 -2.38 9.82
C TYR A 829 52.49 -2.28 9.25
N ASP A 830 52.94 -1.07 9.04
CA ASP A 830 54.33 -0.75 8.75
C ASP A 830 54.75 0.53 9.45
N PRO A 831 55.88 0.55 10.18
CA PRO A 831 56.26 1.72 10.93
C PRO A 831 56.57 2.97 10.09
N ILE A 832 56.84 2.81 8.81
CA ILE A 832 57.23 3.87 7.90
C ILE A 832 56.08 4.25 6.97
N THR A 833 55.49 3.27 6.25
CA THR A 833 54.46 3.48 5.21
C THR A 833 53.04 3.47 5.75
N ASN A 834 52.74 2.73 6.82
CA ASN A 834 51.45 2.67 7.46
C ASN A 834 51.52 2.47 8.97
N PRO A 835 51.94 3.48 9.74
CA PRO A 835 52.08 3.37 11.19
C PRO A 835 50.77 3.15 11.97
N THR A 836 49.63 3.41 11.31
CA THR A 836 48.28 3.23 11.86
C THR A 836 47.67 1.86 11.52
N GLY A 837 48.36 1.03 10.75
CA GLY A 837 47.89 -0.31 10.43
C GLY A 837 47.79 -1.20 11.66
N GLU A 838 46.85 -2.11 11.63
CA GLU A 838 46.48 -2.97 12.76
C GLU A 838 46.97 -4.41 12.63
N LEU A 839 47.27 -4.90 11.42
CA LEU A 839 47.62 -6.28 11.17
C LEU A 839 49.12 -6.48 10.92
N ILE A 840 49.66 -7.53 11.51
CA ILE A 840 51.01 -8.04 11.29
C ILE A 840 50.92 -9.51 10.81
N LEU A 841 51.97 -9.96 10.14
CA LEU A 841 52.12 -11.39 9.83
C LEU A 841 52.54 -12.13 11.11
N ALA A 842 51.95 -13.32 11.33
CA ALA A 842 52.37 -14.20 12.40
C ALA A 842 53.70 -14.89 12.03
N ASP A 843 54.35 -15.58 12.99
CA ASP A 843 55.62 -16.28 12.83
C ASP A 843 55.58 -17.37 11.71
N ASP A 844 54.39 -17.80 11.29
CA ASP A 844 54.19 -18.73 10.17
C ASP A 844 54.37 -18.07 8.79
N GLY A 845 54.50 -16.74 8.74
CA GLY A 845 54.60 -15.95 7.51
C GLY A 845 53.38 -16.06 6.55
N ARG A 846 52.24 -16.50 7.06
CA ARG A 846 51.03 -16.74 6.25
C ARG A 846 49.73 -16.18 6.86
N THR A 847 49.65 -16.20 8.20
CA THR A 847 48.48 -15.81 8.96
C THR A 847 48.59 -14.34 9.39
N TRP A 848 47.55 -13.59 9.19
CA TRP A 848 47.44 -12.22 9.70
C TRP A 848 46.90 -12.22 11.11
N THR A 849 47.48 -11.42 11.99
CA THR A 849 47.09 -11.24 13.40
C THR A 849 47.04 -9.77 13.75
N LEU A 850 46.36 -9.42 14.85
CA LEU A 850 46.39 -8.07 15.38
C LEU A 850 47.76 -7.76 15.98
N LYS A 851 48.24 -6.55 15.73
CA LYS A 851 49.39 -5.98 16.41
C LYS A 851 49.13 -5.87 17.91
N ASP A 852 50.15 -6.04 18.72
CA ASP A 852 50.07 -5.86 20.16
C ASP A 852 49.42 -4.52 20.53
N GLY A 853 48.47 -4.57 21.47
CA GLY A 853 47.75 -3.39 21.97
C GLY A 853 46.54 -2.94 21.14
N VAL A 854 46.31 -3.55 19.97
CA VAL A 854 45.06 -3.29 19.17
C VAL A 854 43.94 -4.13 19.76
N LYS A 855 42.87 -3.44 20.17
CA LYS A 855 41.68 -4.07 20.73
C LYS A 855 40.57 -3.95 19.68
N ASP A 856 40.47 -4.92 18.80
CA ASP A 856 39.41 -5.01 17.75
C ASP A 856 39.15 -6.47 17.40
N ASN A 857 38.02 -7.00 17.85
CA ASN A 857 37.60 -8.37 17.61
C ASN A 857 36.53 -8.45 16.50
N SER A 858 36.46 -7.48 15.57
CA SER A 858 35.47 -7.48 14.48
C SER A 858 35.53 -8.77 13.66
N ALA A 859 36.71 -9.38 13.52
CA ALA A 859 36.89 -10.64 12.80
C ALA A 859 36.15 -11.83 13.44
N THR A 860 35.73 -11.74 14.70
CA THR A 860 34.89 -12.80 15.34
C THR A 860 33.56 -12.97 14.63
N LEU A 861 33.05 -11.93 13.98
CA LEU A 861 31.83 -11.97 13.17
C LEU A 861 32.02 -12.78 11.85
N THR A 862 33.27 -13.03 11.46
CA THR A 862 33.62 -13.78 10.22
C THR A 862 34.37 -15.09 10.53
N GLY A 863 34.28 -15.60 11.76
CA GLY A 863 34.95 -16.84 12.16
C GLY A 863 36.34 -16.65 12.75
N GLY A 864 36.73 -15.42 13.09
CA GLY A 864 37.96 -15.11 13.82
C GLY A 864 39.23 -14.96 12.99
N SER A 865 39.12 -14.94 11.66
CA SER A 865 40.26 -14.76 10.76
C SER A 865 40.44 -13.28 10.39
N TYR A 866 41.67 -12.80 10.50
CA TYR A 866 42.04 -11.45 10.09
C TYR A 866 42.61 -11.45 8.68
N TYR A 867 42.21 -10.46 7.88
CA TYR A 867 42.77 -10.22 6.53
C TYR A 867 42.93 -8.73 6.30
N PRO A 868 44.02 -8.27 5.67
CA PRO A 868 44.12 -6.91 5.15
C PRO A 868 42.93 -6.61 4.22
N GLY A 869 42.27 -5.49 4.42
CA GLY A 869 41.04 -5.17 3.71
C GLY A 869 39.75 -5.79 4.30
N GLY A 870 39.85 -6.57 5.40
CA GLY A 870 38.67 -7.08 6.10
C GLY A 870 37.88 -5.96 6.76
N LEU A 871 36.56 -6.03 6.72
CA LEU A 871 35.66 -5.01 7.29
C LEU A 871 35.76 -4.96 8.82
N LYS A 872 35.94 -3.75 9.36
CA LYS A 872 35.87 -3.46 10.79
C LYS A 872 34.52 -2.90 11.16
N VAL A 873 34.13 -3.15 12.41
CA VAL A 873 32.93 -2.54 13.00
C VAL A 873 33.30 -1.82 14.28
N GLU A 874 32.39 -0.93 14.77
CA GLU A 874 32.63 -0.29 16.08
C GLU A 874 32.61 -1.34 17.19
N CYS A 875 33.62 -1.26 18.08
CA CYS A 875 33.85 -2.15 19.24
C CYS A 875 33.79 -1.36 20.56
N ASP A 876 33.56 -2.09 21.65
CA ASP A 876 33.68 -1.55 23.02
C ASP A 876 35.14 -1.37 23.44
N GLU A 877 35.38 -0.93 24.68
CA GLU A 877 36.72 -0.70 25.24
C GLU A 877 37.56 -1.99 25.35
N ASP A 878 36.88 -3.15 25.36
CA ASP A 878 37.52 -4.48 25.39
C ASP A 878 37.74 -5.06 23.98
N GLY A 879 37.25 -4.36 22.94
CA GLY A 879 37.39 -4.75 21.54
C GLY A 879 36.25 -5.63 21.03
N ASN A 880 35.15 -5.82 21.76
CA ASN A 880 34.05 -6.63 21.30
C ASN A 880 33.12 -5.83 20.39
N PRO A 881 32.64 -6.39 19.26
CA PRO A 881 31.69 -5.73 18.37
C PRO A 881 30.38 -5.33 19.07
N ILE A 882 29.92 -4.09 18.85
CA ILE A 882 28.72 -3.52 19.50
C ILE A 882 27.61 -3.39 18.48
N LYS A 883 26.47 -4.06 18.75
CA LYS A 883 25.22 -3.76 18.04
C LYS A 883 24.65 -2.43 18.53
N GLN A 884 24.27 -1.56 17.62
CA GLN A 884 23.68 -0.27 17.93
C GLN A 884 22.56 0.09 16.96
N LYS A 885 21.76 1.09 17.32
CA LYS A 885 20.68 1.58 16.47
C LYS A 885 21.25 2.32 15.26
N LEU A 886 20.96 1.82 14.06
CA LEU A 886 21.39 2.39 12.78
C LEU A 886 20.36 3.34 12.20
N GLY A 887 19.07 3.11 12.48
CA GLY A 887 17.98 3.91 11.96
C GLY A 887 16.61 3.42 12.38
N ASN A 888 15.59 3.93 11.68
CA ASN A 888 14.20 3.48 11.83
C ASN A 888 13.53 3.44 10.46
N THR A 889 12.77 2.40 10.19
CA THR A 889 12.05 2.25 8.91
C THR A 889 10.83 3.15 8.81
N ILE A 890 10.26 3.60 9.93
CA ILE A 890 9.08 4.44 9.99
C ILE A 890 9.51 5.91 9.92
N ALA A 891 9.05 6.61 8.88
CA ALA A 891 9.31 8.04 8.76
C ALA A 891 8.57 8.83 9.84
N PRO A 892 9.27 9.65 10.65
CA PRO A 892 8.62 10.51 11.60
C PRO A 892 7.86 11.67 10.94
N VAL A 893 8.26 12.09 9.75
CA VAL A 893 7.62 13.18 9.00
C VAL A 893 7.21 12.69 7.62
N VAL A 894 5.92 12.83 7.31
CA VAL A 894 5.36 12.53 5.97
C VAL A 894 4.42 13.63 5.53
N GLY A 895 4.30 13.85 4.23
CA GLY A 895 3.38 14.83 3.70
C GLY A 895 3.49 15.02 2.20
N GLY A 896 2.83 16.08 1.72
CA GLY A 896 2.87 16.46 0.32
C GLY A 896 2.42 17.90 0.12
N PHE A 897 2.69 18.42 -1.06
CA PHE A 897 2.17 19.70 -1.49
C PHE A 897 1.85 19.70 -2.98
N SER A 898 0.89 20.52 -3.38
CA SER A 898 0.55 20.70 -4.78
C SER A 898 0.34 22.16 -5.13
N PHE A 899 0.64 22.46 -6.39
CA PHE A 899 0.21 23.66 -7.08
C PHE A 899 -0.71 23.24 -8.22
N ASP A 900 -1.95 23.65 -8.15
CA ASP A 900 -2.96 23.34 -9.14
C ASP A 900 -3.52 24.65 -9.71
N GLY A 901 -3.67 24.75 -11.02
CA GLY A 901 -4.12 25.99 -11.59
C GLY A 901 -4.42 25.92 -13.08
N HIS A 902 -4.85 27.07 -13.61
CA HIS A 902 -5.11 27.24 -15.03
C HIS A 902 -4.53 28.56 -15.55
N VAL A 903 -4.15 28.55 -16.83
CA VAL A 903 -3.74 29.73 -17.59
C VAL A 903 -4.53 29.75 -18.90
N GLY A 904 -5.57 30.58 -18.96
CA GLY A 904 -6.52 30.56 -20.07
C GLY A 904 -7.24 29.20 -20.15
N ASN A 905 -6.99 28.47 -21.22
CA ASN A 905 -7.57 27.15 -21.47
C ASN A 905 -6.64 25.97 -21.12
N PHE A 906 -5.50 26.24 -20.49
CA PHE A 906 -4.55 25.22 -20.06
C PHE A 906 -4.63 25.02 -18.56
N ASP A 907 -4.85 23.78 -18.15
CA ASP A 907 -4.77 23.36 -16.75
C ASP A 907 -3.38 22.75 -16.47
N PHE A 908 -2.87 22.98 -15.27
CA PHE A 908 -1.63 22.37 -14.81
C PHE A 908 -1.74 21.94 -13.35
N SER A 909 -1.06 20.86 -13.03
CA SER A 909 -0.92 20.37 -11.65
C SER A 909 0.51 19.91 -11.42
N VAL A 910 1.11 20.36 -10.33
CA VAL A 910 2.41 19.89 -9.82
C VAL A 910 2.21 19.38 -8.43
N PHE A 911 2.42 18.08 -8.24
CA PHE A 911 2.29 17.43 -6.95
C PHE A 911 3.61 16.80 -6.52
N MET A 912 3.98 17.00 -5.26
CA MET A 912 5.16 16.40 -4.63
C MET A 912 4.79 15.81 -3.29
N ASN A 913 5.27 14.59 -3.02
CA ASN A 913 5.20 13.97 -1.71
C ASN A 913 6.59 13.88 -1.09
N TYR A 914 6.65 13.74 0.22
CA TYR A 914 7.91 13.59 0.94
C TYR A 914 7.77 12.71 2.17
N SER A 915 8.87 12.00 2.45
CA SER A 915 9.06 11.16 3.64
C SER A 915 10.45 11.48 4.19
N ILE A 916 10.54 11.87 5.45
CA ILE A 916 11.78 12.39 6.03
C ILE A 916 12.10 11.67 7.34
N GLY A 917 13.37 11.27 7.48
CA GLY A 917 13.95 10.75 8.71
C GLY A 917 13.86 9.23 8.87
N ASN A 918 13.35 8.51 7.88
CA ASN A 918 13.40 7.06 7.84
C ASN A 918 14.66 6.56 7.13
N LYS A 919 15.02 5.32 7.43
CA LYS A 919 16.05 4.56 6.74
C LYS A 919 15.51 3.17 6.40
N LEU A 920 16.02 2.57 5.35
CA LEU A 920 15.68 1.23 4.93
C LEU A 920 16.94 0.40 4.75
N ILE A 921 16.85 -0.90 5.03
CA ILE A 921 17.90 -1.84 4.61
C ILE A 921 17.67 -2.13 3.13
N ASN A 922 18.62 -1.74 2.29
CA ASN A 922 18.59 -2.03 0.86
C ASN A 922 19.08 -3.45 0.62
N GLY A 923 18.14 -4.38 0.43
CA GLY A 923 18.43 -5.79 0.24
C GLY A 923 19.23 -6.10 -1.02
N THR A 924 18.98 -5.38 -2.10
CA THR A 924 19.76 -5.52 -3.35
C THR A 924 21.21 -5.11 -3.13
N LYS A 925 21.43 -3.98 -2.44
CA LYS A 925 22.77 -3.52 -2.08
C LYS A 925 23.47 -4.54 -1.18
N LEU A 926 22.75 -5.09 -0.20
CA LEU A 926 23.30 -6.14 0.68
C LEU A 926 23.68 -7.40 -0.11
N ALA A 927 22.76 -7.91 -0.95
CA ALA A 927 22.95 -9.12 -1.75
C ALA A 927 24.11 -9.01 -2.78
N THR A 928 24.47 -7.78 -3.18
CA THR A 928 25.57 -7.47 -4.11
C THR A 928 26.82 -6.95 -3.42
N SER A 929 26.98 -7.15 -2.10
CA SER A 929 28.10 -6.60 -1.34
C SER A 929 28.99 -7.62 -0.67
N PHE A 930 28.72 -8.90 -0.86
CA PHE A 930 29.52 -10.02 -0.32
C PHE A 930 29.48 -11.22 -1.26
N ASN A 931 30.44 -12.10 -1.11
CA ASN A 931 30.49 -13.35 -1.88
C ASN A 931 29.50 -14.36 -1.27
N ALA A 932 28.31 -14.44 -1.86
CA ALA A 932 27.19 -15.28 -1.38
C ALA A 932 27.31 -16.78 -1.76
N GLY A 933 28.36 -17.19 -2.40
CA GLY A 933 28.47 -18.59 -2.84
C GLY A 933 29.87 -18.99 -3.24
N SER A 934 30.17 -20.27 -3.09
CA SER A 934 31.29 -20.89 -3.74
C SER A 934 31.18 -20.72 -5.27
N ASN A 935 32.28 -20.41 -5.93
CA ASN A 935 32.48 -20.46 -7.37
C ASN A 935 32.05 -19.23 -8.22
N GLY A 936 31.92 -18.02 -7.65
CA GLY A 936 31.83 -16.79 -8.47
C GLY A 936 30.60 -16.72 -9.37
N ALA A 937 29.44 -17.17 -8.88
CA ALA A 937 28.19 -17.14 -9.63
C ALA A 937 27.53 -15.75 -9.64
N TYR A 938 27.91 -14.88 -8.69
CA TYR A 938 27.19 -13.64 -8.42
C TYR A 938 28.09 -12.41 -8.53
N ASN A 939 27.56 -11.37 -9.18
CA ASN A 939 28.21 -10.10 -9.35
C ASN A 939 28.05 -9.20 -8.10
N LEU A 940 28.91 -8.21 -7.97
CA LEU A 940 28.90 -7.21 -6.92
C LEU A 940 28.46 -5.86 -7.47
N ASN A 941 28.05 -4.93 -6.59
CA ASN A 941 27.71 -3.58 -7.00
C ASN A 941 28.96 -2.75 -7.34
N GLU A 942 28.76 -1.59 -8.01
CA GLU A 942 29.83 -0.75 -8.54
C GLU A 942 30.80 -0.19 -7.48
N ASP A 943 30.42 -0.21 -6.18
CA ASP A 943 31.33 0.26 -5.12
C ASP A 943 32.57 -0.61 -5.00
N PHE A 944 32.51 -1.87 -5.46
CA PHE A 944 33.59 -2.86 -5.37
C PHE A 944 34.43 -2.98 -6.65
N THR A 945 34.47 -1.96 -7.50
CA THR A 945 35.42 -1.89 -8.61
C THR A 945 36.85 -2.02 -8.11
N LEU A 946 37.74 -2.57 -8.95
CA LEU A 946 39.16 -2.76 -8.63
C LEU A 946 39.84 -1.45 -8.17
N SER A 947 39.45 -0.31 -8.72
CA SER A 947 40.01 1.01 -8.34
C SER A 947 39.50 1.54 -7.01
N ASN A 948 38.45 0.96 -6.44
CA ASN A 948 37.78 1.51 -5.26
C ASN A 948 37.92 0.62 -4.03
N ARG A 949 37.94 -0.71 -4.22
CA ARG A 949 38.05 -1.69 -3.14
C ARG A 949 39.50 -2.01 -2.75
N TYR A 950 39.68 -2.53 -1.56
CA TYR A 950 40.94 -3.15 -1.16
C TYR A 950 41.16 -4.41 -2.01
N THR A 951 42.32 -4.58 -2.64
CA THR A 951 42.71 -5.74 -3.44
C THR A 951 43.87 -6.47 -2.86
N TRP A 952 43.93 -7.78 -3.05
CA TRP A 952 45.04 -8.64 -2.63
C TRP A 952 45.97 -8.98 -3.79
N ILE A 953 45.56 -8.82 -5.02
CA ILE A 953 46.33 -9.24 -6.21
C ILE A 953 47.30 -8.16 -6.63
N ASP A 954 48.59 -8.55 -6.73
CA ASP A 954 49.55 -7.70 -7.39
C ASP A 954 49.32 -7.74 -8.93
N PRO A 955 49.02 -6.58 -9.56
CA PRO A 955 48.73 -6.52 -10.98
C PRO A 955 49.93 -6.78 -11.89
N VAL A 956 51.14 -6.93 -11.28
CA VAL A 956 52.37 -7.23 -12.06
C VAL A 956 52.57 -8.72 -12.33
N ASN A 957 52.19 -9.54 -11.35
CA ASN A 957 52.50 -10.98 -11.38
C ASN A 957 51.33 -11.90 -10.96
N GLY A 958 50.16 -11.33 -10.66
CA GLY A 958 48.97 -12.10 -10.27
C GLY A 958 49.01 -12.73 -8.89
N LEU A 959 50.04 -12.46 -8.07
CA LEU A 959 50.17 -13.06 -6.72
C LEU A 959 49.22 -12.44 -5.72
N ASN A 960 48.63 -13.31 -4.91
CA ASN A 960 47.73 -12.89 -3.81
C ASN A 960 48.57 -12.58 -2.55
N LEU A 961 48.61 -11.28 -2.19
CA LEU A 961 49.36 -10.76 -1.04
C LEU A 961 48.57 -10.76 0.26
N GLY A 962 47.25 -10.82 0.16
CA GLY A 962 46.36 -10.78 1.34
C GLY A 962 46.07 -12.18 1.88
N LYS A 963 46.00 -13.20 1.00
CA LYS A 963 45.78 -14.61 1.33
C LYS A 963 47.01 -15.43 0.91
N ILE A 964 48.02 -15.50 1.80
CA ILE A 964 49.33 -16.04 1.50
C ILE A 964 49.30 -17.56 1.55
N ASN A 965 49.39 -18.21 0.41
CA ASN A 965 49.33 -19.66 0.29
C ASN A 965 50.75 -20.36 0.36
N SER A 966 51.82 -19.58 0.15
CA SER A 966 53.19 -20.10 0.12
C SER A 966 54.16 -19.10 0.72
N SER A 967 55.18 -19.62 1.45
CA SER A 967 56.29 -18.82 1.91
C SER A 967 57.13 -18.20 0.80
N THR A 968 57.10 -18.84 -0.38
CA THR A 968 57.76 -18.37 -1.60
C THR A 968 57.21 -16.97 -2.00
N THR A 969 55.95 -16.68 -1.72
CA THR A 969 55.35 -15.37 -2.02
C THR A 969 56.04 -14.29 -1.18
N VAL A 970 56.32 -14.53 0.08
CA VAL A 970 57.00 -13.59 0.97
C VAL A 970 58.46 -13.34 0.54
N GLU A 971 59.15 -14.42 0.13
CA GLU A 971 60.52 -14.36 -0.37
C GLU A 971 60.66 -13.53 -1.65
N LEU A 972 59.68 -13.65 -2.59
CA LEU A 972 59.66 -12.90 -3.83
C LEU A 972 59.63 -11.39 -3.64
N TYR A 973 59.06 -10.91 -2.55
CA TYR A 973 59.02 -9.46 -2.21
C TYR A 973 60.17 -9.03 -1.29
N GLY A 974 61.18 -9.88 -1.12
CA GLY A 974 62.33 -9.54 -0.25
C GLY A 974 62.05 -9.68 1.25
N GLY A 975 61.11 -10.50 1.59
CA GLY A 975 60.68 -10.77 2.97
C GLY A 975 59.35 -10.09 3.33
N GLU A 976 58.92 -10.28 4.54
CA GLU A 976 57.67 -9.79 5.12
C GLU A 976 57.47 -8.29 4.92
N GLN A 977 58.49 -7.49 5.22
CA GLN A 977 58.42 -6.03 5.09
C GLN A 977 58.18 -5.57 3.64
N GLY A 978 58.80 -6.22 2.68
CA GLY A 978 58.63 -5.94 1.28
C GLY A 978 57.22 -6.28 0.78
N LEU A 979 56.69 -7.40 1.22
CA LEU A 979 55.27 -7.79 0.92
C LEU A 979 54.26 -6.79 1.50
N ILE A 980 54.44 -6.39 2.79
CA ILE A 980 53.57 -5.41 3.45
C ILE A 980 53.62 -4.07 2.72
N ASN A 981 54.80 -3.58 2.38
CA ASN A 981 54.97 -2.31 1.68
C ASN A 981 54.25 -2.36 0.31
N ARG A 982 54.41 -3.46 -0.41
CA ARG A 982 53.70 -3.63 -1.70
C ARG A 982 52.18 -3.65 -1.56
N LEU A 983 51.70 -4.34 -0.55
CA LEU A 983 50.26 -4.41 -0.26
C LEU A 983 49.70 -3.04 0.12
N ASN A 984 50.41 -2.26 0.95
CA ASN A 984 50.02 -0.92 1.34
C ASN A 984 50.06 0.06 0.15
N GLU A 985 51.08 -0.05 -0.72
CA GLU A 985 51.20 0.73 -1.96
C GLU A 985 50.00 0.49 -2.89
N LEU A 986 49.65 -0.78 -3.15
CA LEU A 986 48.51 -1.16 -3.98
C LEU A 986 47.19 -0.56 -3.46
N ASN A 987 47.03 -0.49 -2.17
CA ASN A 987 45.77 -0.11 -1.51
C ASN A 987 45.78 1.32 -0.91
N ALA A 988 46.75 2.16 -1.27
CA ALA A 988 46.86 3.54 -0.78
C ALA A 988 45.61 4.40 -1.09
N ASN A 989 44.86 4.08 -2.13
CA ASN A 989 43.65 4.77 -2.56
C ASN A 989 42.36 3.95 -2.33
N ALA A 990 42.43 2.79 -1.66
CA ALA A 990 41.25 2.00 -1.37
C ALA A 990 40.26 2.74 -0.47
N LYS A 991 39.00 2.75 -0.84
CA LYS A 991 37.91 3.46 -0.12
C LYS A 991 36.98 2.52 0.61
N ILE A 992 36.96 1.25 0.19
CA ILE A 992 36.06 0.25 0.70
C ILE A 992 36.81 -1.08 0.91
N TRP A 993 36.34 -1.90 1.82
CA TRP A 993 36.90 -3.20 2.17
C TRP A 993 36.93 -4.19 0.99
N ASN A 994 37.61 -5.29 1.19
CA ASN A 994 37.54 -6.46 0.31
C ASN A 994 36.29 -7.29 0.64
N PRO A 995 35.37 -7.55 -0.30
CA PRO A 995 34.14 -8.27 -0.03
C PRO A 995 34.31 -9.79 0.22
N ALA A 996 35.50 -10.32 0.05
CA ALA A 996 35.78 -11.77 0.21
C ALA A 996 35.70 -12.27 1.65
N GLY A 997 35.96 -11.42 2.62
CA GLY A 997 36.01 -11.80 4.05
C GLY A 997 34.89 -11.17 4.87
N VAL A 998 33.69 -10.93 4.30
CA VAL A 998 32.63 -10.17 4.95
C VAL A 998 31.37 -11.03 5.08
N THR A 999 30.66 -10.89 6.18
CA THR A 999 29.34 -11.49 6.38
C THR A 999 28.23 -10.45 6.25
N THR A 1000 27.04 -10.88 5.93
CA THR A 1000 25.86 -10.02 5.85
C THR A 1000 25.59 -9.27 7.15
N MET A 1001 25.95 -9.87 8.30
CA MET A 1001 25.80 -9.26 9.63
C MET A 1001 26.58 -7.95 9.78
N GLN A 1002 27.79 -7.90 9.20
CA GLN A 1002 28.64 -6.69 9.23
C GLN A 1002 28.14 -5.60 8.26
N LEU A 1003 27.35 -5.97 7.24
CA LEU A 1003 26.95 -5.10 6.14
C LEU A 1003 25.64 -4.37 6.39
N ILE A 1004 24.91 -4.63 7.48
CA ILE A 1004 23.62 -4.00 7.75
C ILE A 1004 23.72 -2.47 7.75
N ASP A 1005 24.76 -1.90 8.38
CA ASP A 1005 24.99 -0.44 8.37
C ASP A 1005 25.21 0.09 6.94
N TYR A 1006 26.08 -0.55 6.17
CA TYR A 1006 26.38 -0.17 4.79
C TYR A 1006 25.15 -0.27 3.88
N ALA A 1007 24.29 -1.26 4.08
CA ALA A 1007 23.07 -1.45 3.35
C ALA A 1007 21.92 -0.55 3.85
N THR A 1008 22.04 0.05 5.05
CA THR A 1008 21.05 0.94 5.62
C THR A 1008 21.14 2.32 4.96
N THR A 1009 20.16 2.63 4.12
CA THR A 1009 20.13 3.85 3.28
C THR A 1009 18.90 4.70 3.57
N VAL A 1010 18.97 5.97 3.20
CA VAL A 1010 17.79 6.85 3.08
C VAL A 1010 17.10 6.49 1.77
N PRO A 1011 15.79 6.16 1.80
CA PRO A 1011 15.04 5.74 0.61
C PRO A 1011 14.86 6.86 -0.44
#